data_76d38a93a0f468b180d11fec60a27944
#
_entry.id   76d38a93a0f468b180d11fec60a27944
#
_cell.length_a   1.000
_cell.length_b   1.000
_cell.length_c   1.000
_cell.angle_alpha   90.00
_cell.angle_beta   90.00
_cell.angle_gamma   90.00
#
_symmetry.space_group_name_H-M   'P 1'
#
loop_
_entity.id
_entity.type
_entity.pdbx_description
1 polymer ?
#
loop_
_entity_poly.entity_id
_entity_poly.type
_entity_poly.pdbx_seq_one_letter_code
_entity_poly.pdbx_strand_id
1 'polypeptide(L)'
;MQNKGAIKVVAIIFALICLYQLSFTYFAKSVESDAKDYATNQMVKKLAKDLAKGDALREQEIFDSIATARENFFLDSVSEETAYNFLWMRKFSYKECKAREVNLGLDLKGGMNVMMEVSTKDVLRNLATNPNDPELTKLIDLAEKEHAESGDRFIDCFEVVVNNATKTSKIDLSAFFRVKLKEQGITANSSNADVIKAIRQECTDAYDRTFQVLSKRIDKFGVAQPTIQKLEATERIAIELPGVKDPQRVSKLLEGSAQLQFWLAGDLANVSSALDAADKWLASVASTESDVALNAETASETTQTVTTETKQVANNSTTEHPLFSKFAHLNNGTLQSCVVGTATAANRAEIDRMLEKAAKLLPQDVKFLWGAKPIDKTNEYELYVLQYTNKAKTALLDGDVISDARSDFNQQGQPVVSMVMKDEAARKWAKITGSNVGSCIAIVLDNVVYSAPRVNDEITGGRSEISGNFTVEEAKDLANILKSGKLTAPAKMVQESVVGPSLGAESIRTGLISFIVAFALVFAYMIFFYNMAGIAACCALVVNVFFLFGVLASIGAVLTLPGIAGIVLTMAMAVDANVIIYERIKEELRAGKSVGAAIKDGYKVAYSAIIDGNVTTLLTGIVLAYFGSGPIQGFAVTLCIGILTSLFSSIFVSRLVFEAMLSSKKGQKKITFYNKLTEHFLENPKVNFVGTRKGQSIVAIALAVIAIGSLAFKGLDYGIDFSGGRTYVVRFDQDVNPVEVRHELQKEFGTAPEVKTFGPAYQVKITTDYKVKEDSEAVKEEVIAKLHAGTKNFFKDKNITVEQFESTMKSPLGIISSEIVGPTMAEDIQRSAVIAVSVSLVLIFIYIGLRFRRWQYGLAGLISLSFDALITIGVFSLFSGLLPFNLEVNQDFIAAILTVIGYSINDTVIVFDRVRENLQSMQKEKLVDVVNRSITDTISRSINTTLTTFI
;
A
#
# COMPACT_ATOMS: atom_id res chain seq x y z
N MET A 1 -38.42 -16.61 26.52
CA MET A 1 -38.15 -16.33 25.11
C MET A 1 -39.07 -17.17 24.25
N GLN A 2 -39.94 -16.53 23.51
CA GLN A 2 -41.00 -17.18 22.72
C GLN A 2 -40.52 -17.81 21.41
N ASN A 3 -39.26 -17.66 20.96
CA ASN A 3 -38.80 -18.11 19.65
C ASN A 3 -37.49 -18.94 19.67
N LYS A 4 -37.41 -19.99 20.50
CA LYS A 4 -36.23 -20.90 20.52
C LYS A 4 -35.99 -21.59 19.16
N GLY A 5 -37.05 -21.94 18.46
CA GLY A 5 -37.00 -22.56 17.11
C GLY A 5 -36.38 -21.62 16.07
N ALA A 6 -36.75 -20.37 16.09
CA ALA A 6 -36.23 -19.38 15.14
C ALA A 6 -34.71 -19.15 15.26
N ILE A 7 -34.19 -19.06 16.48
CA ILE A 7 -32.73 -18.90 16.70
C ILE A 7 -31.95 -20.10 16.18
N LYS A 8 -32.43 -21.33 16.43
CA LYS A 8 -31.80 -22.54 15.91
C LYS A 8 -31.79 -22.54 14.37
N VAL A 9 -32.94 -22.20 13.77
CA VAL A 9 -33.05 -22.16 12.31
C VAL A 9 -32.10 -21.11 11.73
N VAL A 10 -32.05 -19.91 12.30
CA VAL A 10 -31.11 -18.83 11.85
C VAL A 10 -29.66 -19.28 11.98
N ALA A 11 -29.26 -19.87 13.10
CA ALA A 11 -27.88 -20.35 13.29
C ALA A 11 -27.51 -21.46 12.29
N ILE A 12 -28.44 -22.38 12.00
CA ILE A 12 -28.21 -23.44 11.00
C ILE A 12 -28.11 -22.87 9.59
N ILE A 13 -29.03 -21.99 9.20
CA ILE A 13 -28.98 -21.34 7.89
C ILE A 13 -27.67 -20.56 7.72
N PHE A 14 -27.27 -19.80 8.74
CA PHE A 14 -26.01 -19.04 8.71
C PHE A 14 -24.81 -19.97 8.58
N ALA A 15 -24.80 -21.09 9.32
CA ALA A 15 -23.74 -22.09 9.21
C ALA A 15 -23.69 -22.73 7.81
N LEU A 16 -24.85 -23.00 7.20
CA LEU A 16 -24.91 -23.54 5.83
C LEU A 16 -24.40 -22.55 4.79
N ILE A 17 -24.73 -21.25 4.93
CA ILE A 17 -24.21 -20.20 4.05
C ILE A 17 -22.68 -20.09 4.18
N CYS A 18 -22.15 -20.08 5.40
CA CYS A 18 -20.71 -20.05 5.63
C CYS A 18 -20.00 -21.30 5.06
N LEU A 19 -20.59 -22.49 5.24
CA LEU A 19 -20.05 -23.73 4.69
C LEU A 19 -20.04 -23.69 3.15
N TYR A 20 -21.12 -23.24 2.54
CA TYR A 20 -21.20 -23.05 1.10
C TYR A 20 -20.12 -22.10 0.60
N GLN A 21 -19.93 -20.97 1.26
CA GLN A 21 -18.93 -19.98 0.83
C GLN A 21 -17.49 -20.48 0.99
N LEU A 22 -17.18 -21.14 2.11
CA LEU A 22 -15.85 -21.71 2.35
C LEU A 22 -15.53 -22.90 1.44
N SER A 23 -16.54 -23.57 0.90
CA SER A 23 -16.31 -24.68 -0.04
C SER A 23 -15.60 -24.25 -1.32
N PHE A 24 -15.80 -23.01 -1.80
CA PHE A 24 -15.09 -22.47 -2.96
C PHE A 24 -13.58 -22.42 -2.76
N THR A 25 -13.13 -22.01 -1.56
CA THR A 25 -11.70 -22.00 -1.20
C THR A 25 -11.10 -23.39 -1.22
N TYR A 26 -11.84 -24.40 -0.74
CA TYR A 26 -11.37 -25.77 -0.75
C TYR A 26 -11.19 -26.30 -2.18
N PHE A 27 -12.18 -26.11 -3.06
CA PHE A 27 -12.09 -26.59 -4.43
C PHE A 27 -11.08 -25.82 -5.28
N ALA A 28 -10.94 -24.49 -5.09
CA ALA A 28 -9.91 -23.72 -5.77
C ALA A 28 -8.50 -24.21 -5.38
N LYS A 29 -8.23 -24.42 -4.08
CA LYS A 29 -6.95 -24.95 -3.60
C LYS A 29 -6.67 -26.38 -4.06
N SER A 30 -7.69 -27.21 -4.24
CA SER A 30 -7.52 -28.57 -4.79
C SER A 30 -6.97 -28.51 -6.21
N VAL A 31 -7.54 -27.67 -7.08
CA VAL A 31 -7.06 -27.49 -8.46
C VAL A 31 -5.64 -26.89 -8.48
N GLU A 32 -5.32 -25.95 -7.58
CA GLU A 32 -3.97 -25.39 -7.46
C GLU A 32 -2.93 -26.41 -6.98
N SER A 33 -3.34 -27.34 -6.10
CA SER A 33 -2.48 -28.45 -5.69
C SER A 33 -2.18 -29.38 -6.86
N ASP A 34 -3.19 -29.73 -7.64
CA ASP A 34 -3.02 -30.56 -8.85
C ASP A 34 -2.12 -29.86 -9.89
N ALA A 35 -2.27 -28.53 -10.04
CA ALA A 35 -1.41 -27.73 -10.91
C ALA A 35 0.06 -27.75 -10.46
N LYS A 36 0.32 -27.61 -9.15
CA LYS A 36 1.67 -27.68 -8.58
C LYS A 36 2.29 -29.07 -8.79
N ASP A 37 1.53 -30.14 -8.56
CA ASP A 37 2.00 -31.50 -8.76
C ASP A 37 2.33 -31.75 -10.23
N TYR A 38 1.53 -31.22 -11.15
CA TYR A 38 1.82 -31.26 -12.59
C TYR A 38 3.09 -30.47 -12.94
N ALA A 39 3.28 -29.30 -12.34
CA ALA A 39 4.40 -28.40 -12.61
C ALA A 39 5.73 -28.88 -12.03
N THR A 40 5.71 -29.52 -10.85
CA THR A 40 6.94 -29.90 -10.11
C THR A 40 7.27 -31.40 -10.20
N ASN A 41 6.75 -32.11 -11.20
CA ASN A 41 6.96 -33.54 -11.35
C ASN A 41 8.45 -33.88 -11.62
N GLN A 42 8.81 -35.16 -11.47
CA GLN A 42 10.19 -35.62 -11.63
C GLN A 42 10.77 -35.33 -13.02
N MET A 43 9.95 -35.24 -14.05
CA MET A 43 10.35 -34.92 -15.41
C MET A 43 10.91 -33.51 -15.51
N VAL A 44 10.25 -32.53 -14.85
CA VAL A 44 10.70 -31.13 -14.82
C VAL A 44 12.02 -31.01 -14.05
N LYS A 45 12.17 -31.68 -12.91
CA LYS A 45 13.43 -31.72 -12.15
C LYS A 45 14.57 -32.27 -12.98
N LYS A 46 14.33 -33.36 -13.73
CA LYS A 46 15.32 -33.93 -14.60
C LYS A 46 15.69 -33.01 -15.76
N LEU A 47 14.73 -32.38 -16.39
CA LEU A 47 14.91 -31.42 -17.48
C LEU A 47 15.73 -30.20 -17.01
N ALA A 48 15.39 -29.63 -15.83
CA ALA A 48 16.14 -28.52 -15.25
C ALA A 48 17.61 -28.90 -14.99
N LYS A 49 17.85 -30.09 -14.43
CA LYS A 49 19.21 -30.62 -14.18
C LYS A 49 20.00 -30.80 -15.47
N ASP A 50 19.39 -31.36 -16.52
CA ASP A 50 20.02 -31.58 -17.80
C ASP A 50 20.39 -30.25 -18.49
N LEU A 51 19.55 -29.23 -18.38
CA LEU A 51 19.78 -27.89 -18.94
C LEU A 51 20.80 -27.06 -18.15
N ALA A 52 20.88 -27.25 -16.84
CA ALA A 52 21.79 -26.52 -15.95
C ALA A 52 23.25 -26.94 -16.05
N LYS A 53 23.53 -28.09 -16.66
CA LYS A 53 24.89 -28.64 -16.87
C LYS A 53 25.77 -28.72 -15.60
N GLY A 54 25.13 -28.88 -14.42
CA GLY A 54 25.82 -29.05 -13.14
C GLY A 54 25.96 -27.78 -12.28
N ASP A 55 25.42 -26.68 -12.72
CA ASP A 55 25.30 -25.45 -11.91
C ASP A 55 24.01 -25.48 -11.09
N ALA A 56 24.14 -25.59 -9.77
CA ALA A 56 22.99 -25.74 -8.85
C ALA A 56 22.06 -24.50 -8.79
N LEU A 57 22.61 -23.27 -8.91
CA LEU A 57 21.83 -22.04 -8.95
C LEU A 57 21.03 -21.95 -10.25
N ARG A 58 21.70 -22.24 -11.37
CA ARG A 58 21.05 -22.27 -12.68
C ARG A 58 20.01 -23.40 -12.80
N GLU A 59 20.22 -24.55 -12.14
CA GLU A 59 19.27 -25.63 -12.06
C GLU A 59 17.98 -25.17 -11.39
N GLN A 60 18.10 -24.42 -10.30
CA GLN A 60 16.95 -23.89 -9.57
C GLN A 60 16.21 -22.81 -10.38
N GLU A 61 16.91 -21.89 -11.01
CA GLU A 61 16.31 -20.87 -11.87
C GLU A 61 15.54 -21.50 -13.05
N ILE A 62 16.13 -22.45 -13.73
CA ILE A 62 15.49 -23.17 -14.85
C ILE A 62 14.30 -23.98 -14.34
N PHE A 63 14.43 -24.66 -13.21
CA PHE A 63 13.36 -25.42 -12.59
C PHE A 63 12.17 -24.52 -12.27
N ASP A 64 12.37 -23.41 -11.58
CA ASP A 64 11.33 -22.46 -11.18
C ASP A 64 10.67 -21.81 -12.39
N SER A 65 11.44 -21.48 -13.43
CA SER A 65 10.90 -20.95 -14.70
C SER A 65 10.00 -21.96 -15.40
N ILE A 66 10.45 -23.21 -15.57
CA ILE A 66 9.66 -24.25 -16.23
C ILE A 66 8.44 -24.62 -15.37
N ALA A 67 8.61 -24.77 -14.05
CA ALA A 67 7.51 -25.09 -13.14
C ALA A 67 6.42 -24.00 -13.20
N THR A 68 6.82 -22.72 -13.15
CA THR A 68 5.89 -21.60 -13.25
C THR A 68 5.15 -21.59 -14.60
N ALA A 69 5.85 -21.80 -15.70
CA ALA A 69 5.22 -21.83 -17.03
C ALA A 69 4.21 -22.97 -17.15
N ARG A 70 4.54 -24.15 -16.63
CA ARG A 70 3.67 -25.33 -16.63
C ARG A 70 2.47 -25.17 -15.69
N GLU A 71 2.66 -24.58 -14.51
CA GLU A 71 1.58 -24.29 -13.57
C GLU A 71 0.57 -23.33 -14.21
N ASN A 72 1.04 -22.24 -14.79
CA ASN A 72 0.18 -21.29 -15.48
C ASN A 72 -0.56 -21.93 -16.67
N PHE A 73 0.14 -22.70 -17.49
CA PHE A 73 -0.47 -23.43 -18.61
C PHE A 73 -1.57 -24.40 -18.13
N PHE A 74 -1.34 -25.15 -17.05
CA PHE A 74 -2.36 -26.04 -16.48
C PHE A 74 -3.56 -25.26 -15.98
N LEU A 75 -3.36 -24.21 -15.17
CA LEU A 75 -4.43 -23.38 -14.63
C LEU A 75 -5.24 -22.68 -15.72
N ASP A 76 -4.60 -22.19 -16.79
CA ASP A 76 -5.26 -21.61 -17.94
C ASP A 76 -6.12 -22.66 -18.68
N SER A 77 -5.59 -23.89 -18.86
CA SER A 77 -6.29 -24.97 -19.56
C SER A 77 -7.55 -25.42 -18.83
N VAL A 78 -7.53 -25.43 -17.48
CA VAL A 78 -8.67 -25.83 -16.64
C VAL A 78 -9.54 -24.66 -16.19
N SER A 79 -9.23 -23.43 -16.61
CA SER A 79 -9.89 -22.22 -16.11
C SER A 79 -11.41 -22.23 -16.25
N GLU A 80 -11.92 -22.72 -17.36
CA GLU A 80 -13.36 -22.86 -17.65
C GLU A 80 -13.91 -24.26 -17.36
N GLU A 81 -13.07 -25.23 -16.92
CA GLU A 81 -13.52 -26.54 -16.53
C GLU A 81 -14.25 -26.56 -15.19
N THR A 82 -15.13 -27.52 -14.99
CA THR A 82 -15.92 -27.66 -13.76
C THR A 82 -15.03 -28.11 -12.61
N ALA A 83 -14.71 -27.21 -11.69
CA ALA A 83 -13.98 -27.51 -10.45
C ALA A 83 -14.90 -27.90 -9.29
N TYR A 84 -16.12 -27.35 -9.24
CA TYR A 84 -17.07 -27.59 -8.16
C TYR A 84 -18.49 -27.87 -8.69
N ASN A 85 -19.06 -28.96 -8.27
CA ASN A 85 -20.46 -29.34 -8.58
C ASN A 85 -21.29 -29.28 -7.29
N PHE A 86 -22.00 -28.18 -7.07
CA PHE A 86 -22.82 -28.00 -5.87
C PHE A 86 -24.12 -28.76 -5.96
N LEU A 87 -24.21 -29.88 -5.24
CA LEU A 87 -25.42 -30.74 -5.10
C LEU A 87 -26.08 -31.07 -6.44
N TRP A 88 -25.31 -31.15 -7.53
CA TRP A 88 -25.75 -31.31 -8.91
C TRP A 88 -26.73 -30.24 -9.43
N MET A 89 -26.97 -29.18 -8.66
CA MET A 89 -27.82 -28.05 -9.05
C MET A 89 -27.08 -27.02 -9.89
N ARG A 90 -25.80 -26.76 -9.56
CA ARG A 90 -24.98 -25.79 -10.28
C ARG A 90 -23.51 -26.23 -10.32
N LYS A 91 -22.93 -26.12 -11.51
CA LYS A 91 -21.51 -26.36 -11.75
C LYS A 91 -20.79 -25.02 -11.75
N PHE A 92 -19.65 -24.94 -11.08
CA PHE A 92 -18.78 -23.77 -11.05
C PHE A 92 -17.45 -24.12 -11.67
N SER A 93 -16.95 -23.26 -12.56
CA SER A 93 -15.61 -23.38 -13.14
C SER A 93 -14.52 -23.05 -12.10
N TYR A 94 -13.27 -23.42 -12.41
CA TYR A 94 -12.13 -23.02 -11.56
C TYR A 94 -12.08 -21.51 -11.39
N LYS A 95 -12.26 -20.74 -12.47
CA LYS A 95 -12.28 -19.27 -12.46
C LYS A 95 -13.38 -18.71 -11.53
N GLU A 96 -14.58 -19.28 -11.54
CA GLU A 96 -15.66 -18.88 -10.63
C GLU A 96 -15.37 -19.23 -9.17
N CYS A 97 -14.72 -20.39 -8.92
CA CYS A 97 -14.28 -20.79 -7.58
C CYS A 97 -13.17 -19.85 -7.07
N LYS A 98 -12.21 -19.54 -7.92
CA LYS A 98 -11.10 -18.64 -7.61
C LYS A 98 -11.57 -17.23 -7.26
N ALA A 99 -12.57 -16.72 -7.98
CA ALA A 99 -13.15 -15.39 -7.70
C ALA A 99 -13.90 -15.31 -6.34
N ARG A 100 -14.22 -16.46 -5.72
CA ARG A 100 -14.99 -16.56 -4.46
C ARG A 100 -14.20 -17.16 -3.31
N GLU A 101 -12.93 -17.48 -3.50
CA GLU A 101 -12.10 -17.97 -2.41
C GLU A 101 -11.82 -16.87 -1.36
N VAL A 102 -11.29 -17.26 -0.21
CA VAL A 102 -10.77 -16.30 0.78
C VAL A 102 -9.56 -15.59 0.19
N ASN A 103 -9.65 -14.29 0.03
CA ASN A 103 -8.57 -13.46 -0.49
C ASN A 103 -7.47 -13.30 0.56
N LEU A 104 -6.23 -13.61 0.16
CA LEU A 104 -5.05 -13.38 0.99
C LEU A 104 -4.38 -12.08 0.54
N GLY A 105 -4.05 -11.22 1.49
CA GLY A 105 -3.37 -9.96 1.25
C GLY A 105 -1.91 -10.12 0.86
N LEU A 106 -1.31 -8.99 0.55
CA LEU A 106 0.09 -8.85 0.15
C LEU A 106 1.06 -9.51 1.14
N ASP A 107 0.87 -9.25 2.44
CA ASP A 107 1.73 -9.74 3.53
C ASP A 107 1.77 -11.27 3.64
N LEU A 108 0.72 -11.94 3.11
CA LEU A 108 0.58 -13.39 3.19
C LEU A 108 0.94 -14.10 1.88
N LYS A 109 0.62 -13.49 0.74
CA LYS A 109 0.82 -14.10 -0.59
C LYS A 109 2.09 -13.60 -1.28
N GLY A 110 2.66 -12.50 -0.79
CA GLY A 110 3.64 -11.70 -1.52
C GLY A 110 2.97 -10.90 -2.62
N GLY A 111 3.70 -10.01 -3.26
CA GLY A 111 3.19 -9.18 -4.34
C GLY A 111 3.56 -7.71 -4.17
N MET A 112 2.69 -6.81 -4.61
CA MET A 112 2.93 -5.37 -4.65
C MET A 112 1.70 -4.58 -4.21
N ASN A 113 1.90 -3.55 -3.41
CA ASN A 113 0.91 -2.52 -3.08
C ASN A 113 1.43 -1.17 -3.55
N VAL A 114 0.57 -0.42 -4.23
CA VAL A 114 0.91 0.89 -4.80
C VAL A 114 -0.18 1.89 -4.45
N MET A 115 0.23 3.07 -4.01
CA MET A 115 -0.64 4.23 -3.88
C MET A 115 -0.34 5.21 -5.01
N MET A 116 -1.34 5.44 -5.88
CA MET A 116 -1.24 6.36 -7.00
C MET A 116 -1.95 7.68 -6.65
N GLU A 117 -1.30 8.80 -6.92
CA GLU A 117 -1.85 10.14 -6.80
C GLU A 117 -2.03 10.76 -8.17
N VAL A 118 -3.20 11.30 -8.45
CA VAL A 118 -3.48 12.00 -9.70
C VAL A 118 -2.96 13.42 -9.60
N SER A 119 -2.10 13.84 -10.53
CA SER A 119 -1.51 15.17 -10.55
C SER A 119 -2.54 16.25 -10.87
N THR A 120 -3.18 16.82 -9.86
CA THR A 120 -4.13 17.95 -9.98
C THR A 120 -3.45 19.18 -10.61
N LYS A 121 -2.17 19.39 -10.36
CA LYS A 121 -1.34 20.41 -11.01
C LYS A 121 -1.34 20.28 -12.52
N ASP A 122 -1.17 19.07 -13.03
CA ASP A 122 -1.15 18.80 -14.47
C ASP A 122 -2.57 18.84 -15.08
N VAL A 123 -3.60 18.48 -14.30
CA VAL A 123 -4.99 18.72 -14.71
C VAL A 123 -5.22 20.21 -14.96
N LEU A 124 -4.81 21.09 -14.02
CA LEU A 124 -4.92 22.54 -14.18
C LEU A 124 -4.19 23.05 -15.42
N ARG A 125 -2.95 22.60 -15.63
CA ARG A 125 -2.19 22.94 -16.84
C ARG A 125 -2.86 22.47 -18.11
N ASN A 126 -3.42 21.27 -18.10
CA ASN A 126 -4.13 20.72 -19.24
C ASN A 126 -5.45 21.43 -19.53
N LEU A 127 -6.12 21.99 -18.52
CA LEU A 127 -7.34 22.78 -18.66
C LEU A 127 -7.05 24.22 -19.13
N ALA A 128 -5.83 24.70 -18.99
CA ALA A 128 -5.47 26.04 -19.43
C ALA A 128 -5.43 26.15 -20.97
N THR A 129 -5.82 27.31 -21.48
CA THR A 129 -5.69 27.68 -22.91
C THR A 129 -4.22 27.75 -23.34
N ASN A 130 -3.37 28.28 -22.46
CA ASN A 130 -1.92 28.30 -22.58
C ASN A 130 -1.30 27.65 -21.34
N PRO A 131 -0.86 26.38 -21.41
CA PRO A 131 -0.28 25.66 -20.25
C PRO A 131 0.98 26.31 -19.65
N ASN A 132 1.70 27.11 -20.44
CA ASN A 132 2.96 27.75 -20.08
C ASN A 132 2.80 29.26 -19.82
N ASP A 133 1.59 29.71 -19.47
CA ASP A 133 1.36 31.11 -19.12
C ASP A 133 2.15 31.48 -17.85
N PRO A 134 2.96 32.54 -17.85
CA PRO A 134 3.83 32.89 -16.72
C PRO A 134 3.06 33.26 -15.44
N GLU A 135 1.87 33.85 -15.57
CA GLU A 135 1.04 34.25 -14.44
C GLU A 135 0.35 33.04 -13.82
N LEU A 136 -0.21 32.16 -14.66
CA LEU A 136 -0.78 30.90 -14.22
C LEU A 136 0.28 29.99 -13.58
N THR A 137 1.49 29.95 -14.15
CA THR A 137 2.60 29.15 -13.58
C THR A 137 2.96 29.63 -12.19
N LYS A 138 3.05 30.94 -11.97
CA LYS A 138 3.30 31.50 -10.62
C LYS A 138 2.21 31.14 -9.61
N LEU A 139 0.95 31.16 -10.01
CA LEU A 139 -0.16 30.77 -9.13
C LEU A 139 -0.10 29.29 -8.77
N ILE A 140 0.24 28.44 -9.74
CA ILE A 140 0.40 27.01 -9.55
C ILE A 140 1.58 26.71 -8.60
N ASP A 141 2.73 27.38 -8.79
CA ASP A 141 3.91 27.18 -7.94
C ASP A 141 3.69 27.68 -6.50
N LEU A 142 2.93 28.76 -6.33
CA LEU A 142 2.51 29.23 -5.00
C LEU A 142 1.53 28.25 -4.34
N ALA A 143 0.61 27.67 -5.12
CA ALA A 143 -0.32 26.67 -4.60
C ALA A 143 0.40 25.36 -4.22
N GLU A 144 1.44 24.99 -4.96
CA GLU A 144 2.28 23.83 -4.65
C GLU A 144 3.04 24.04 -3.33
N LYS A 145 3.53 25.25 -3.09
CA LYS A 145 4.19 25.61 -1.83
C LYS A 145 3.20 25.58 -0.66
N GLU A 146 2.01 26.16 -0.85
CA GLU A 146 0.94 26.16 0.17
C GLU A 146 0.48 24.71 0.46
N HIS A 147 0.35 23.88 -0.57
CA HIS A 147 0.03 22.45 -0.43
C HIS A 147 1.10 21.71 0.38
N ALA A 148 2.38 21.98 0.12
CA ALA A 148 3.49 21.40 0.87
C ALA A 148 3.54 21.87 2.34
N GLU A 149 3.07 23.10 2.64
CA GLU A 149 3.05 23.65 4.01
C GLU A 149 1.80 23.28 4.80
N SER A 150 0.62 23.20 4.14
CA SER A 150 -0.68 22.96 4.81
C SER A 150 -1.12 21.50 4.82
N GLY A 151 -0.67 20.69 3.84
CA GLY A 151 -1.16 19.33 3.62
C GLY A 151 -2.63 19.25 3.17
N ASP A 152 -3.27 20.37 2.80
CA ASP A 152 -4.61 20.39 2.24
C ASP A 152 -4.59 20.02 0.76
N ARG A 153 -5.75 19.63 0.17
CA ARG A 153 -5.80 19.27 -1.25
C ARG A 153 -5.29 20.42 -2.12
N PHE A 154 -4.54 20.07 -3.16
CA PHE A 154 -3.94 21.06 -4.06
C PHE A 154 -4.95 22.07 -4.59
N ILE A 155 -6.17 21.65 -4.94
CA ILE A 155 -7.22 22.54 -5.45
C ILE A 155 -7.71 23.54 -4.38
N ASP A 156 -7.73 23.12 -3.11
CA ASP A 156 -8.13 24.00 -1.99
C ASP A 156 -7.03 25.06 -1.75
N CYS A 157 -5.76 24.65 -1.80
CA CYS A 157 -4.61 25.56 -1.73
C CYS A 157 -4.58 26.53 -2.92
N PHE A 158 -4.89 26.06 -4.13
CA PHE A 158 -5.00 26.91 -5.31
C PHE A 158 -6.11 27.95 -5.14
N GLU A 159 -7.24 27.60 -4.59
CA GLU A 159 -8.33 28.52 -4.27
C GLU A 159 -7.87 29.60 -3.27
N VAL A 160 -7.16 29.23 -2.20
CA VAL A 160 -6.62 30.16 -1.21
C VAL A 160 -5.64 31.12 -1.85
N VAL A 161 -4.71 30.63 -2.66
CA VAL A 161 -3.72 31.43 -3.37
C VAL A 161 -4.38 32.42 -4.33
N VAL A 162 -5.34 31.98 -5.13
CA VAL A 162 -6.09 32.84 -6.06
C VAL A 162 -6.85 33.91 -5.29
N ASN A 163 -7.55 33.57 -4.21
CA ASN A 163 -8.29 34.53 -3.38
C ASN A 163 -7.36 35.57 -2.75
N ASN A 164 -6.17 35.20 -2.31
CA ASN A 164 -5.18 36.11 -1.77
C ASN A 164 -4.56 37.00 -2.87
N ALA A 165 -4.24 36.43 -4.01
CA ALA A 165 -3.70 37.16 -5.16
C ALA A 165 -4.72 38.14 -5.76
N THR A 166 -6.01 37.79 -5.74
CA THR A 166 -7.10 38.68 -6.20
C THR A 166 -7.27 39.92 -5.30
N LYS A 167 -6.88 39.85 -4.02
CA LYS A 167 -6.87 41.01 -3.12
C LYS A 167 -5.79 42.02 -3.47
N THR A 168 -4.68 41.56 -4.08
CA THR A 168 -3.49 42.39 -4.38
C THR A 168 -3.42 42.79 -5.87
N SER A 169 -3.91 41.91 -6.76
CA SER A 169 -3.92 42.09 -8.22
C SER A 169 -5.25 41.61 -8.79
N LYS A 170 -5.76 42.24 -9.84
CA LYS A 170 -7.00 41.83 -10.48
C LYS A 170 -6.76 40.60 -11.35
N ILE A 171 -6.78 39.40 -10.75
CA ILE A 171 -6.62 38.13 -11.47
C ILE A 171 -7.99 37.65 -11.95
N ASP A 172 -8.08 37.36 -13.23
CA ASP A 172 -9.28 36.81 -13.87
C ASP A 172 -8.99 35.38 -14.36
N LEU A 173 -9.44 34.38 -13.60
CA LEU A 173 -9.25 32.97 -13.97
C LEU A 173 -9.97 32.60 -15.27
N SER A 174 -11.05 33.29 -15.62
CA SER A 174 -11.76 33.01 -16.85
C SER A 174 -10.88 33.21 -18.09
N ALA A 175 -9.93 34.12 -18.04
CA ALA A 175 -8.98 34.36 -19.13
C ALA A 175 -8.11 33.12 -19.43
N PHE A 176 -7.73 32.36 -18.43
CA PHE A 176 -6.91 31.16 -18.59
C PHE A 176 -7.70 29.93 -19.00
N PHE A 177 -8.95 29.75 -18.50
CA PHE A 177 -9.65 28.47 -18.57
C PHE A 177 -10.90 28.44 -19.47
N ARG A 178 -11.45 29.59 -19.87
CA ARG A 178 -12.75 29.69 -20.57
C ARG A 178 -12.86 28.84 -21.84
N VAL A 179 -11.76 28.62 -22.58
CA VAL A 179 -11.80 27.88 -23.85
C VAL A 179 -12.07 26.40 -23.60
N LYS A 180 -11.42 25.84 -22.59
CA LYS A 180 -11.54 24.42 -22.22
C LYS A 180 -12.76 24.12 -21.35
N LEU A 181 -13.16 25.09 -20.51
CA LEU A 181 -14.31 24.95 -19.62
C LEU A 181 -15.62 25.54 -20.20
N LYS A 182 -15.67 25.73 -21.52
CA LYS A 182 -16.86 26.26 -22.19
C LYS A 182 -18.08 25.35 -22.03
N GLU A 183 -17.88 24.05 -22.04
CA GLU A 183 -18.95 23.05 -21.86
C GLU A 183 -19.55 23.08 -20.46
N GLN A 184 -18.77 23.49 -19.44
CA GLN A 184 -19.22 23.71 -18.06
C GLN A 184 -19.87 25.10 -17.86
N GLY A 185 -20.11 25.83 -18.94
CA GLY A 185 -20.77 27.13 -18.90
C GLY A 185 -19.87 28.30 -18.50
N ILE A 186 -18.55 28.13 -18.48
CA ILE A 186 -17.62 29.23 -18.16
C ILE A 186 -17.50 30.19 -19.36
N THR A 187 -17.75 31.48 -19.08
CA THR A 187 -17.69 32.58 -20.03
C THR A 187 -16.68 33.63 -19.57
N ALA A 188 -16.43 34.66 -20.39
CA ALA A 188 -15.53 35.77 -20.02
C ALA A 188 -16.01 36.58 -18.81
N ASN A 189 -17.26 36.48 -18.42
CA ASN A 189 -17.86 37.18 -17.27
C ASN A 189 -18.08 36.28 -16.05
N SER A 190 -17.62 35.05 -16.08
CA SER A 190 -17.76 34.12 -14.93
C SER A 190 -16.84 34.55 -13.80
N SER A 191 -17.30 34.42 -12.57
CA SER A 191 -16.50 34.73 -11.39
C SER A 191 -15.39 33.71 -11.16
N ASN A 192 -14.32 34.11 -10.48
CA ASN A 192 -13.25 33.18 -10.10
C ASN A 192 -13.78 31.98 -9.30
N ALA A 193 -14.81 32.17 -8.46
CA ALA A 193 -15.45 31.10 -7.71
C ALA A 193 -16.15 30.08 -8.62
N ASP A 194 -16.82 30.55 -9.69
CA ASP A 194 -17.45 29.66 -10.65
C ASP A 194 -16.39 28.85 -11.44
N VAL A 195 -15.29 29.51 -11.81
CA VAL A 195 -14.17 28.84 -12.50
C VAL A 195 -13.53 27.79 -11.61
N ILE A 196 -13.28 28.10 -10.32
CA ILE A 196 -12.72 27.13 -9.37
C ILE A 196 -13.68 25.94 -9.17
N LYS A 197 -14.98 26.19 -9.08
CA LYS A 197 -15.98 25.12 -8.98
C LYS A 197 -15.95 24.21 -10.23
N ALA A 198 -15.83 24.78 -11.42
CA ALA A 198 -15.73 24.00 -12.65
C ALA A 198 -14.40 23.19 -12.70
N ILE A 199 -13.28 23.80 -12.30
CA ILE A 199 -11.99 23.11 -12.18
C ILE A 199 -12.07 21.95 -11.18
N ARG A 200 -12.69 22.15 -10.03
CA ARG A 200 -12.89 21.10 -9.01
C ARG A 200 -13.67 19.91 -9.56
N GLN A 201 -14.71 20.18 -10.36
CA GLN A 201 -15.45 19.11 -11.01
C GLN A 201 -14.58 18.36 -12.03
N GLU A 202 -13.80 19.06 -12.85
CA GLU A 202 -12.89 18.43 -13.82
C GLU A 202 -11.78 17.62 -13.14
N CYS A 203 -11.28 18.05 -11.97
CA CYS A 203 -10.33 17.27 -11.18
C CYS A 203 -10.98 15.97 -10.70
N THR A 204 -12.22 16.02 -10.19
CA THR A 204 -12.96 14.81 -9.79
C THR A 204 -13.19 13.88 -10.98
N ASP A 205 -13.59 14.43 -12.12
CA ASP A 205 -13.81 13.64 -13.34
C ASP A 205 -12.50 13.05 -13.88
N ALA A 206 -11.38 13.77 -13.77
CA ALA A 206 -10.06 13.26 -14.11
C ALA A 206 -9.63 12.11 -13.22
N TYR A 207 -9.87 12.24 -11.91
CA TYR A 207 -9.64 11.18 -10.94
C TYR A 207 -10.46 9.92 -11.25
N ASP A 208 -11.75 10.08 -11.54
CA ASP A 208 -12.64 8.96 -11.90
C ASP A 208 -12.22 8.27 -13.21
N ARG A 209 -11.85 9.04 -14.22
CA ARG A 209 -11.33 8.50 -15.50
C ARG A 209 -10.01 7.76 -15.27
N THR A 210 -9.10 8.31 -14.47
CA THR A 210 -7.82 7.66 -14.14
C THR A 210 -8.04 6.33 -13.44
N PHE A 211 -8.94 6.27 -12.45
CA PHE A 211 -9.33 5.03 -11.80
C PHE A 211 -9.84 3.97 -12.78
N GLN A 212 -10.71 4.36 -13.72
CA GLN A 212 -11.24 3.44 -14.73
C GLN A 212 -10.14 2.91 -15.68
N VAL A 213 -9.19 3.77 -16.07
CA VAL A 213 -8.08 3.38 -16.94
C VAL A 213 -7.15 2.42 -16.22
N LEU A 214 -6.76 2.73 -14.97
CA LEU A 214 -5.92 1.87 -14.15
C LEU A 214 -6.60 0.52 -13.89
N SER A 215 -7.88 0.50 -13.55
CA SER A 215 -8.65 -0.74 -13.38
C SER A 215 -8.60 -1.61 -14.63
N LYS A 216 -8.84 -1.02 -15.81
CA LYS A 216 -8.76 -1.76 -17.09
C LYS A 216 -7.36 -2.27 -17.41
N ARG A 217 -6.31 -1.53 -17.03
CA ARG A 217 -4.92 -1.98 -17.21
C ARG A 217 -4.64 -3.21 -16.35
N ILE A 218 -5.02 -3.15 -15.09
CA ILE A 218 -4.78 -4.21 -14.12
C ILE A 218 -5.56 -5.48 -14.47
N ASP A 219 -6.83 -5.35 -14.87
CA ASP A 219 -7.65 -6.49 -15.30
C ASP A 219 -7.03 -7.26 -16.47
N LYS A 220 -6.36 -6.55 -17.41
CA LYS A 220 -5.68 -7.15 -18.55
C LYS A 220 -4.32 -7.74 -18.22
N PHE A 221 -3.75 -7.37 -17.08
CA PHE A 221 -2.44 -7.83 -16.65
C PHE A 221 -2.45 -9.30 -16.20
N GLY A 222 -3.62 -9.83 -15.87
CA GLY A 222 -3.80 -11.22 -15.47
C GLY A 222 -3.37 -11.52 -14.04
N VAL A 223 -3.30 -10.50 -13.18
CA VAL A 223 -3.10 -10.70 -11.74
C VAL A 223 -4.37 -11.31 -11.14
N ALA A 224 -4.21 -12.35 -10.35
CA ALA A 224 -5.34 -12.97 -9.66
C ALA A 224 -5.81 -12.08 -8.50
N GLN A 225 -7.07 -11.63 -8.57
CA GLN A 225 -7.75 -10.88 -7.50
C GLN A 225 -7.07 -9.55 -7.11
N PRO A 226 -6.84 -8.62 -8.06
CA PRO A 226 -6.36 -7.30 -7.71
C PRO A 226 -7.42 -6.55 -6.90
N THR A 227 -7.00 -5.77 -5.93
CA THR A 227 -7.88 -4.86 -5.18
C THR A 227 -7.55 -3.44 -5.58
N ILE A 228 -8.54 -2.70 -6.09
CA ILE A 228 -8.38 -1.31 -6.50
C ILE A 228 -9.43 -0.48 -5.77
N GLN A 229 -8.98 0.49 -4.99
CA GLN A 229 -9.84 1.31 -4.15
C GLN A 229 -9.61 2.79 -4.39
N LYS A 230 -10.71 3.55 -4.41
CA LYS A 230 -10.68 5.01 -4.39
C LYS A 230 -10.60 5.51 -2.96
N LEU A 231 -9.64 6.36 -2.68
CA LEU A 231 -9.54 7.10 -1.42
C LEU A 231 -10.01 8.54 -1.66
N GLU A 232 -11.32 8.75 -1.57
CA GLU A 232 -11.96 10.03 -1.94
C GLU A 232 -11.46 11.21 -1.12
N ALA A 233 -11.09 10.99 0.14
CA ALA A 233 -10.60 12.04 1.04
C ALA A 233 -9.27 12.64 0.57
N THR A 234 -8.40 11.84 -0.04
CA THR A 234 -7.05 12.22 -0.47
C THR A 234 -6.87 12.26 -1.99
N GLU A 235 -7.92 11.93 -2.77
CA GLU A 235 -7.90 11.82 -4.24
C GLU A 235 -6.82 10.84 -4.73
N ARG A 236 -6.55 9.78 -3.95
CA ARG A 236 -5.58 8.72 -4.26
C ARG A 236 -6.26 7.40 -4.60
N ILE A 237 -5.55 6.56 -5.34
CA ILE A 237 -5.99 5.23 -5.75
C ILE A 237 -5.04 4.21 -5.13
N ALA A 238 -5.55 3.38 -4.23
CA ALA A 238 -4.83 2.26 -3.66
C ALA A 238 -5.00 1.03 -4.57
N ILE A 239 -3.90 0.37 -4.89
CA ILE A 239 -3.84 -0.78 -5.78
C ILE A 239 -3.04 -1.88 -5.09
N GLU A 240 -3.71 -2.98 -4.76
CA GLU A 240 -3.06 -4.17 -4.19
C GLU A 240 -3.06 -5.29 -5.23
N LEU A 241 -1.89 -5.84 -5.48
CA LEU A 241 -1.63 -6.87 -6.50
C LEU A 241 -0.98 -8.10 -5.86
N PRO A 242 -1.75 -8.95 -5.18
CA PRO A 242 -1.22 -10.14 -4.53
C PRO A 242 -0.69 -11.14 -5.57
N GLY A 243 0.50 -11.69 -5.32
CA GLY A 243 1.11 -12.71 -6.14
C GLY A 243 1.70 -12.23 -7.48
N VAL A 244 1.90 -10.91 -7.63
CA VAL A 244 2.66 -10.34 -8.76
C VAL A 244 4.08 -10.87 -8.73
N LYS A 245 4.60 -11.31 -9.89
CA LYS A 245 5.95 -11.87 -10.03
C LYS A 245 6.98 -10.86 -10.53
N ASP A 246 6.56 -9.75 -11.11
CA ASP A 246 7.40 -8.70 -11.68
C ASP A 246 6.86 -7.31 -11.30
N PRO A 247 7.24 -6.80 -10.11
CA PRO A 247 6.79 -5.49 -9.64
C PRO A 247 7.24 -4.34 -10.53
N GLN A 248 8.49 -4.38 -11.06
CA GLN A 248 9.03 -3.29 -11.88
C GLN A 248 8.24 -3.11 -13.18
N ARG A 249 7.86 -4.22 -13.80
CA ARG A 249 7.01 -4.21 -15.00
C ARG A 249 5.64 -3.59 -14.69
N VAL A 250 5.07 -3.91 -13.52
CA VAL A 250 3.79 -3.32 -13.08
C VAL A 250 3.92 -1.82 -12.84
N SER A 251 4.96 -1.37 -12.14
CA SER A 251 5.20 0.05 -11.86
C SER A 251 5.24 0.85 -13.18
N LYS A 252 6.01 0.39 -14.17
CA LYS A 252 6.07 1.03 -15.50
C LYS A 252 4.72 1.10 -16.20
N LEU A 253 3.89 0.08 -16.05
CA LEU A 253 2.55 0.03 -16.64
C LEU A 253 1.55 0.97 -15.94
N LEU A 254 1.67 1.13 -14.63
CA LEU A 254 0.78 1.99 -13.86
C LEU A 254 1.12 3.48 -14.06
N GLU A 255 2.41 3.83 -14.07
CA GLU A 255 2.88 5.20 -14.26
C GLU A 255 2.74 5.71 -15.69
N GLY A 256 2.82 4.83 -16.68
CA GLY A 256 2.71 5.19 -18.08
C GLY A 256 1.41 5.94 -18.37
N SER A 257 1.51 7.17 -18.89
CA SER A 257 0.33 7.98 -19.22
C SER A 257 -0.41 7.47 -20.45
N ALA A 258 0.22 6.60 -21.26
CA ALA A 258 -0.23 6.12 -22.57
C ALA A 258 -0.50 7.27 -23.57
N GLN A 259 0.25 8.35 -23.46
CA GLN A 259 0.15 9.46 -24.41
C GLN A 259 0.86 9.13 -25.71
N LEU A 260 0.12 8.52 -26.62
CA LEU A 260 0.62 8.22 -27.97
C LEU A 260 0.58 9.47 -28.85
N GLN A 261 1.73 9.80 -29.40
CA GLN A 261 1.92 10.96 -30.28
C GLN A 261 2.63 10.56 -31.57
N PHE A 262 2.26 11.21 -32.68
CA PHE A 262 2.91 11.05 -33.94
C PHE A 262 3.59 12.36 -34.34
N TRP A 263 4.90 12.30 -34.55
CA TRP A 263 5.73 13.46 -34.84
C TRP A 263 6.40 13.30 -36.19
N LEU A 264 6.49 14.39 -36.93
CA LEU A 264 7.36 14.40 -38.11
C LEU A 264 8.81 14.32 -37.64
N ALA A 265 9.57 13.39 -38.18
CA ALA A 265 10.98 13.30 -37.89
C ALA A 265 11.72 14.40 -38.63
N GLY A 266 12.58 15.14 -37.96
CA GLY A 266 13.40 16.19 -38.53
C GLY A 266 14.57 15.59 -39.33
N ASP A 267 15.03 16.31 -40.33
CA ASP A 267 16.24 15.94 -41.07
C ASP A 267 17.47 16.44 -40.31
N LEU A 268 18.40 15.54 -39.99
CA LEU A 268 19.66 15.86 -39.35
C LEU A 268 20.47 16.93 -40.11
N ALA A 269 20.39 16.95 -41.43
CA ALA A 269 21.08 17.93 -42.26
C ALA A 269 20.70 19.39 -41.90
N ASN A 270 19.45 19.60 -41.49
CA ASN A 270 18.98 20.95 -41.10
C ASN A 270 19.39 21.36 -39.68
N VAL A 271 19.84 20.45 -38.87
CA VAL A 271 20.15 20.67 -37.41
C VAL A 271 21.65 20.55 -37.14
N SER A 272 22.41 19.88 -38.00
CA SER A 272 23.82 19.63 -37.83
C SER A 272 24.66 20.89 -37.57
N SER A 273 24.44 21.94 -38.37
CA SER A 273 25.16 23.23 -38.18
C SER A 273 24.85 23.92 -36.85
N ALA A 274 23.62 23.78 -36.34
CA ALA A 274 23.21 24.30 -35.05
C ALA A 274 23.78 23.49 -33.87
N LEU A 275 23.88 22.15 -34.04
CA LEU A 275 24.53 21.28 -33.05
C LEU A 275 26.05 21.55 -32.98
N ASP A 276 26.71 21.78 -34.13
CA ASP A 276 28.12 22.21 -34.17
C ASP A 276 28.33 23.55 -33.48
N ALA A 277 27.43 24.51 -33.70
CA ALA A 277 27.49 25.81 -33.01
C ALA A 277 27.26 25.69 -31.51
N ALA A 278 26.34 24.79 -31.11
CA ALA A 278 26.06 24.48 -29.69
C ALA A 278 27.27 23.84 -29.01
N ASP A 279 27.91 22.88 -29.65
CA ASP A 279 29.11 22.20 -29.14
C ASP A 279 30.28 23.19 -28.93
N LYS A 280 30.56 24.05 -29.93
CA LYS A 280 31.60 25.11 -29.84
C LYS A 280 31.30 26.13 -28.75
N TRP A 281 30.02 26.48 -28.57
CA TRP A 281 29.62 27.39 -27.50
C TRP A 281 29.78 26.75 -26.13
N LEU A 282 29.41 25.50 -25.97
CA LEU A 282 29.61 24.74 -24.73
C LEU A 282 31.11 24.61 -24.38
N ALA A 283 31.97 24.40 -25.38
CA ALA A 283 33.42 24.40 -25.20
C ALA A 283 33.94 25.76 -24.69
N SER A 284 33.39 26.88 -25.23
CA SER A 284 33.78 28.22 -24.77
C SER A 284 33.33 28.54 -23.35
N VAL A 285 32.15 28.01 -22.93
CA VAL A 285 31.67 28.18 -21.54
C VAL A 285 32.51 27.32 -20.59
N ALA A 286 32.84 26.09 -20.95
CA ALA A 286 33.67 25.20 -20.15
C ALA A 286 35.09 25.76 -19.95
N SER A 287 35.68 26.38 -20.98
CA SER A 287 36.98 27.03 -20.85
C SER A 287 36.92 28.24 -19.93
N THR A 288 35.84 29.03 -19.96
CA THR A 288 35.65 30.22 -19.09
C THR A 288 35.42 29.81 -17.62
N GLU A 289 34.70 28.72 -17.37
CA GLU A 289 34.54 28.19 -16.00
C GLU A 289 35.87 27.64 -15.46
N SER A 290 36.70 27.02 -16.29
CA SER A 290 38.04 26.54 -15.91
C SER A 290 38.99 27.68 -15.58
N ASP A 291 38.94 28.80 -16.32
CA ASP A 291 39.78 29.98 -16.06
C ASP A 291 39.36 30.75 -14.78
N VAL A 292 38.09 30.73 -14.44
CA VAL A 292 37.58 31.31 -13.18
C VAL A 292 37.95 30.41 -11.98
N ALA A 293 37.93 29.09 -12.13
CA ALA A 293 38.38 28.16 -11.09
C ALA A 293 39.88 28.22 -10.86
N LEU A 294 40.72 28.35 -11.90
CA LEU A 294 42.15 28.54 -11.81
C LEU A 294 42.53 29.89 -11.15
N ASN A 295 41.76 30.93 -11.36
CA ASN A 295 42.00 32.25 -10.72
C ASN A 295 41.50 32.29 -9.25
N ALA A 296 40.66 31.38 -8.82
CA ALA A 296 40.24 31.25 -7.42
C ALA A 296 41.23 30.40 -6.58
N GLU A 297 41.95 29.47 -7.18
CA GLU A 297 42.98 28.63 -6.51
C GLU A 297 44.37 29.31 -6.42
N THR A 298 44.66 30.34 -7.21
CA THR A 298 45.93 31.09 -7.14
C THR A 298 46.05 32.04 -5.93
N ALA A 299 45.09 32.07 -5.01
CA ALA A 299 45.11 32.84 -3.78
C ALA A 299 45.55 32.08 -2.51
N SER A 300 46.03 30.84 -2.61
CA SER A 300 46.57 30.11 -1.46
C SER A 300 47.72 29.15 -1.87
N GLU A 301 48.90 29.71 -1.73
CA GLU A 301 50.23 29.14 -1.47
C GLU A 301 50.61 27.70 -1.79
N THR A 302 51.57 27.59 -2.76
CA THR A 302 52.95 26.96 -2.63
C THR A 302 53.06 25.63 -1.87
N THR A 303 53.36 24.51 -2.54
CA THR A 303 54.65 23.79 -2.54
C THR A 303 54.58 22.41 -3.19
N GLN A 304 55.48 22.22 -4.21
CA GLN A 304 56.20 20.98 -4.66
C GLN A 304 55.41 19.83 -5.31
N THR A 305 55.57 19.78 -6.60
CA THR A 305 56.58 19.10 -7.48
C THR A 305 56.37 17.56 -7.64
N VAL A 306 56.32 17.18 -8.95
CA VAL A 306 56.66 15.89 -9.62
C VAL A 306 55.63 14.77 -9.60
N THR A 307 54.94 14.64 -10.65
CA THR A 307 55.04 13.57 -11.71
C THR A 307 53.88 13.74 -12.69
N THR A 308 54.21 14.32 -13.82
CA THR A 308 53.26 14.46 -14.95
C THR A 308 53.91 13.84 -16.15
N GLU A 309 53.32 12.78 -16.69
CA GLU A 309 53.43 12.40 -18.11
C GLU A 309 52.61 11.11 -18.32
N THR A 310 51.35 11.18 -18.44
CA THR A 310 50.50 10.19 -19.19
C THR A 310 49.00 10.50 -19.17
N LYS A 311 48.60 11.69 -18.84
CA LYS A 311 47.13 12.07 -18.82
C LYS A 311 46.72 13.17 -19.81
N GLN A 312 47.61 13.69 -20.65
CA GLN A 312 47.29 14.81 -21.53
C GLN A 312 46.64 14.49 -22.88
N VAL A 313 46.61 13.23 -23.34
CA VAL A 313 46.02 12.91 -24.65
C VAL A 313 44.52 12.61 -24.59
N ALA A 314 43.98 12.23 -23.41
CA ALA A 314 42.56 11.96 -23.25
C ALA A 314 41.73 13.20 -22.86
N ASN A 315 42.34 14.28 -22.32
CA ASN A 315 41.65 15.46 -21.88
C ASN A 315 41.42 16.54 -22.96
N ASN A 316 42.18 16.54 -24.03
CA ASN A 316 42.09 17.58 -25.08
C ASN A 316 40.84 17.38 -25.97
N SER A 317 40.43 16.13 -26.24
CA SER A 317 39.23 15.89 -27.08
C SER A 317 37.89 16.21 -26.34
N THR A 318 37.88 16.09 -25.03
CA THR A 318 36.71 16.38 -24.18
C THR A 318 36.49 17.87 -23.97
N THR A 319 37.54 18.69 -24.08
CA THR A 319 37.46 20.14 -23.94
C THR A 319 37.10 20.83 -25.27
N GLU A 320 37.54 20.27 -26.40
CA GLU A 320 37.23 20.82 -27.72
C GLU A 320 35.81 20.49 -28.21
N HIS A 321 35.24 19.33 -27.82
CA HIS A 321 33.92 18.88 -28.25
C HIS A 321 33.11 18.29 -27.06
N PRO A 322 32.67 19.11 -26.10
CA PRO A 322 32.05 18.62 -24.89
C PRO A 322 30.74 17.84 -25.12
N LEU A 323 29.90 18.28 -26.06
CA LEU A 323 28.67 17.60 -26.40
C LEU A 323 28.93 16.32 -27.22
N PHE A 324 29.72 16.43 -28.28
CA PHE A 324 29.94 15.29 -29.19
C PHE A 324 30.80 14.18 -28.56
N SER A 325 31.65 14.51 -27.62
CA SER A 325 32.45 13.52 -26.89
C SER A 325 31.62 12.57 -26.02
N LYS A 326 30.36 12.93 -25.70
CA LYS A 326 29.44 12.10 -24.90
C LYS A 326 28.65 11.09 -25.74
N PHE A 327 28.63 11.25 -27.06
CA PHE A 327 28.06 10.25 -27.95
C PHE A 327 29.04 9.12 -28.22
N ALA A 328 28.54 7.90 -28.23
CA ALA A 328 29.33 6.74 -28.63
C ALA A 328 29.54 6.70 -30.15
N HIS A 329 28.48 7.00 -30.89
CA HIS A 329 28.52 7.14 -32.36
C HIS A 329 27.69 8.34 -32.78
N LEU A 330 28.27 9.19 -33.62
CA LEU A 330 27.55 10.30 -34.26
C LEU A 330 27.19 9.91 -35.69
N ASN A 331 26.01 10.34 -36.14
CA ASN A 331 25.57 10.08 -37.49
C ASN A 331 26.11 11.18 -38.40
N ASN A 332 27.02 10.85 -39.32
CA ASN A 332 27.71 11.81 -40.23
C ASN A 332 26.84 12.33 -41.39
N GLY A 333 25.57 12.61 -41.11
CA GLY A 333 24.75 13.37 -42.08
C GLY A 333 24.50 12.69 -43.44
N THR A 334 24.59 11.38 -43.54
CA THR A 334 24.17 10.67 -44.75
C THR A 334 22.66 10.77 -44.88
N LEU A 335 22.25 11.35 -45.98
CA LEU A 335 20.90 11.56 -46.47
C LEU A 335 19.75 10.92 -45.68
N GLN A 336 18.91 11.80 -45.08
CA GLN A 336 17.60 11.46 -44.49
C GLN A 336 17.62 10.64 -43.17
N SER A 337 18.63 10.82 -42.32
CA SER A 337 18.58 10.25 -40.99
C SER A 337 17.92 11.23 -39.99
N CYS A 338 16.99 10.74 -39.19
CA CYS A 338 16.39 11.48 -38.07
C CYS A 338 17.09 11.21 -36.73
N VAL A 339 18.17 10.41 -36.76
CA VAL A 339 18.98 10.06 -35.59
C VAL A 339 20.23 10.90 -35.56
N VAL A 340 20.46 11.62 -34.44
CA VAL A 340 21.67 12.43 -34.19
C VAL A 340 22.88 11.54 -33.93
N GLY A 341 22.71 10.56 -33.09
CA GLY A 341 23.76 9.65 -32.66
C GLY A 341 23.28 8.71 -31.58
N THR A 342 24.20 7.91 -31.03
CA THR A 342 23.92 6.98 -29.96
C THR A 342 24.73 7.32 -28.74
N ALA A 343 24.16 7.10 -27.54
CA ALA A 343 24.84 7.31 -26.27
C ALA A 343 24.44 6.25 -25.25
N THR A 344 25.36 5.99 -24.31
CA THR A 344 25.09 5.09 -23.18
C THR A 344 24.07 5.71 -22.20
N ALA A 345 23.38 4.88 -21.43
CA ALA A 345 22.42 5.32 -20.43
C ALA A 345 23.01 6.40 -19.47
N ALA A 346 24.28 6.24 -19.06
CA ALA A 346 24.95 7.19 -18.17
C ALA A 346 25.12 8.59 -18.75
N ASN A 347 25.34 8.70 -20.06
CA ASN A 347 25.61 9.98 -20.73
C ASN A 347 24.31 10.73 -21.13
N ARG A 348 23.15 10.06 -21.16
CA ARG A 348 21.88 10.66 -21.61
C ARG A 348 21.52 11.94 -20.83
N ALA A 349 21.54 11.87 -19.51
CA ALA A 349 21.18 12.99 -18.64
C ALA A 349 22.15 14.18 -18.80
N GLU A 350 23.41 13.92 -19.13
CA GLU A 350 24.40 14.97 -19.37
C GLU A 350 24.20 15.63 -20.73
N ILE A 351 23.93 14.82 -21.78
CA ILE A 351 23.58 15.32 -23.11
C ILE A 351 22.31 16.18 -23.05
N ASP A 352 21.27 15.76 -22.33
CA ASP A 352 20.03 16.50 -22.18
C ASP A 352 20.29 17.88 -21.52
N ARG A 353 21.08 17.93 -20.45
CA ARG A 353 21.49 19.19 -19.79
C ARG A 353 22.29 20.12 -20.72
N MET A 354 23.16 19.54 -21.54
CA MET A 354 23.93 20.32 -22.52
C MET A 354 23.04 20.91 -23.61
N LEU A 355 22.09 20.11 -24.13
CA LEU A 355 21.12 20.58 -25.12
C LEU A 355 20.18 21.65 -24.54
N GLU A 356 19.76 21.53 -23.27
CA GLU A 356 18.98 22.56 -22.58
C GLU A 356 19.77 23.86 -22.40
N LYS A 357 21.03 23.80 -21.98
CA LYS A 357 21.91 24.98 -21.87
C LYS A 357 22.07 25.68 -23.22
N ALA A 358 22.21 24.88 -24.29
CA ALA A 358 22.37 25.38 -25.67
C ALA A 358 21.05 25.68 -26.39
N ALA A 359 19.90 25.57 -25.75
CA ALA A 359 18.57 25.69 -26.38
C ALA A 359 18.36 26.98 -27.20
N LYS A 360 19.04 28.07 -26.86
CA LYS A 360 18.97 29.34 -27.61
C LYS A 360 19.67 29.30 -28.98
N LEU A 361 20.60 28.40 -29.17
CA LEU A 361 21.37 28.22 -30.42
C LEU A 361 20.74 27.19 -31.33
N LEU A 362 19.85 26.34 -30.79
CA LEU A 362 19.15 25.31 -31.53
C LEU A 362 17.90 25.89 -32.22
N PRO A 363 17.49 25.34 -33.36
CA PRO A 363 16.26 25.75 -34.01
C PRO A 363 15.05 25.58 -33.09
N GLN A 364 14.17 26.57 -33.04
CA GLN A 364 12.99 26.53 -32.15
C GLN A 364 11.87 25.60 -32.65
N ASP A 365 11.99 25.06 -33.82
CA ASP A 365 11.06 24.16 -34.46
C ASP A 365 11.45 22.67 -34.31
N VAL A 366 12.46 22.35 -33.52
CA VAL A 366 12.90 20.98 -33.26
C VAL A 366 12.77 20.60 -31.81
N LYS A 367 12.60 19.29 -31.58
CA LYS A 367 12.59 18.63 -30.29
C LYS A 367 13.49 17.40 -30.35
N PHE A 368 14.27 17.15 -29.32
CA PHE A 368 15.10 15.96 -29.20
C PHE A 368 14.45 14.96 -28.26
N LEU A 369 14.35 13.69 -28.65
CA LEU A 369 13.84 12.60 -27.78
C LEU A 369 14.68 11.34 -27.96
N TRP A 370 14.82 10.60 -26.87
CA TRP A 370 15.55 9.33 -26.87
C TRP A 370 14.68 8.17 -27.32
N GLY A 371 15.31 7.16 -27.91
CA GLY A 371 14.71 5.88 -28.21
C GLY A 371 14.35 5.10 -26.94
N ALA A 372 13.29 4.30 -27.02
CA ALA A 372 12.77 3.50 -25.90
C ALA A 372 13.72 2.39 -25.44
N LYS A 373 14.52 1.86 -26.37
CA LYS A 373 15.38 0.70 -26.15
C LYS A 373 16.79 0.95 -26.62
N PRO A 374 17.76 0.31 -25.98
CA PRO A 374 19.12 0.29 -26.50
C PRO A 374 19.17 -0.52 -27.82
N ILE A 375 20.13 -0.19 -28.65
CA ILE A 375 20.46 -0.98 -29.82
C ILE A 375 21.03 -2.33 -29.36
N ASP A 376 20.63 -3.41 -30.02
CA ASP A 376 21.10 -4.75 -29.71
C ASP A 376 22.64 -4.82 -29.62
N LYS A 377 23.15 -5.40 -28.52
CA LYS A 377 24.55 -5.65 -28.21
C LYS A 377 25.42 -4.47 -27.75
N THR A 378 25.00 -3.22 -27.86
CA THR A 378 25.86 -2.06 -27.51
C THR A 378 25.43 -1.34 -26.23
N ASN A 379 24.21 -1.56 -25.75
CA ASN A 379 23.59 -0.83 -24.61
C ASN A 379 23.55 0.69 -24.82
N GLU A 380 23.45 1.12 -26.10
CA GLU A 380 23.41 2.52 -26.51
C GLU A 380 22.01 2.88 -26.99
N TYR A 381 21.56 4.09 -26.67
CA TYR A 381 20.25 4.62 -27.04
C TYR A 381 20.39 5.64 -28.16
N GLU A 382 19.48 5.63 -29.12
CA GLU A 382 19.42 6.60 -30.23
C GLU A 382 18.78 7.91 -29.78
N LEU A 383 19.36 9.06 -30.17
CA LEU A 383 18.77 10.37 -29.99
C LEU A 383 18.13 10.81 -31.32
N TYR A 384 16.82 11.02 -31.30
CA TYR A 384 16.02 11.42 -32.46
C TYR A 384 15.78 12.93 -32.50
N VAL A 385 15.76 13.50 -33.72
CA VAL A 385 15.30 14.86 -34.01
C VAL A 385 13.86 14.79 -34.47
N LEU A 386 12.98 15.54 -33.82
CA LEU A 386 11.56 15.68 -34.17
C LEU A 386 11.27 17.13 -34.53
N GLN A 387 10.34 17.35 -35.46
CA GLN A 387 10.00 18.68 -35.97
C GLN A 387 8.62 19.13 -35.49
N TYR A 388 8.52 20.36 -35.02
CA TYR A 388 7.25 21.03 -34.77
C TYR A 388 6.66 21.50 -36.10
N THR A 389 5.48 21.03 -36.48
CA THR A 389 4.79 21.39 -37.72
C THR A 389 3.82 22.55 -37.55
N ASN A 390 3.58 23.02 -36.32
CA ASN A 390 2.64 24.09 -36.02
C ASN A 390 3.19 25.07 -34.95
N LYS A 391 2.63 26.29 -34.95
CA LYS A 391 3.01 27.34 -33.97
C LYS A 391 2.71 26.97 -32.53
N ALA A 392 1.79 26.04 -32.31
CA ALA A 392 1.43 25.57 -30.95
C ALA A 392 2.41 24.52 -30.41
N LYS A 393 3.43 24.11 -31.20
CA LYS A 393 4.43 23.10 -30.81
C LYS A 393 3.81 21.77 -30.37
N THR A 394 2.75 21.34 -31.04
CA THR A 394 2.05 20.07 -30.76
C THR A 394 2.39 19.01 -31.80
N ALA A 395 2.19 17.74 -31.46
CA ALA A 395 2.35 16.61 -32.37
C ALA A 395 1.41 16.71 -33.59
N LEU A 396 1.74 16.01 -34.67
CA LEU A 396 0.88 15.88 -35.86
C LEU A 396 -0.47 15.25 -35.50
N LEU A 397 -0.44 14.27 -34.69
CA LEU A 397 -1.59 13.55 -34.15
C LEU A 397 -1.30 13.17 -32.69
N ASP A 398 -2.21 13.53 -31.79
CA ASP A 398 -2.08 13.30 -30.34
C ASP A 398 -3.44 12.90 -29.78
N GLY A 399 -3.41 12.23 -28.65
CA GLY A 399 -4.56 11.95 -27.81
C GLY A 399 -5.19 10.57 -28.03
N ASP A 400 -6.49 10.51 -27.80
CA ASP A 400 -7.28 9.28 -27.82
C ASP A 400 -7.66 8.87 -29.25
N VAL A 401 -6.66 8.48 -30.03
CA VAL A 401 -6.79 8.16 -31.47
C VAL A 401 -6.98 6.67 -31.74
N ILE A 402 -6.69 5.81 -30.78
CA ILE A 402 -6.71 4.36 -30.94
C ILE A 402 -8.09 3.81 -30.56
N SER A 403 -8.65 2.95 -31.42
CA SER A 403 -9.86 2.17 -31.15
C SER A 403 -9.56 0.77 -30.65
N ASP A 404 -8.53 0.13 -31.18
CA ASP A 404 -8.05 -1.20 -30.74
C ASP A 404 -6.55 -1.35 -30.97
N ALA A 405 -5.90 -2.16 -30.13
CA ALA A 405 -4.50 -2.51 -30.26
C ALA A 405 -4.29 -3.96 -29.82
N ARG A 406 -3.42 -4.68 -30.53
CA ARG A 406 -3.08 -6.07 -30.22
C ARG A 406 -1.62 -6.37 -30.55
N SER A 407 -1.02 -7.27 -29.81
CA SER A 407 0.28 -7.81 -30.19
C SER A 407 0.11 -8.78 -31.37
N ASP A 408 0.99 -8.69 -32.34
CA ASP A 408 0.98 -9.47 -33.56
C ASP A 408 2.44 -9.78 -33.99
N PHE A 409 2.62 -10.48 -35.07
CA PHE A 409 3.94 -10.74 -35.65
C PHE A 409 4.01 -10.14 -37.07
N ASN A 410 5.11 -9.45 -37.38
CA ASN A 410 5.35 -8.97 -38.72
C ASN A 410 5.72 -10.11 -39.68
N GLN A 411 5.93 -9.80 -40.97
CA GLN A 411 6.29 -10.79 -41.99
C GLN A 411 7.63 -11.47 -41.72
N GLN A 412 8.51 -10.87 -40.92
CA GLN A 412 9.79 -11.42 -40.48
C GLN A 412 9.68 -12.25 -39.18
N GLY A 413 8.48 -12.44 -38.63
CA GLY A 413 8.25 -13.18 -37.40
C GLY A 413 8.65 -12.42 -36.14
N GLN A 414 8.87 -11.10 -36.20
CA GLN A 414 9.19 -10.26 -35.05
C GLN A 414 7.90 -9.78 -34.39
N PRO A 415 7.83 -9.69 -33.02
CA PRO A 415 6.68 -9.15 -32.33
C PRO A 415 6.49 -7.66 -32.66
N VAL A 416 5.26 -7.27 -32.98
CA VAL A 416 4.86 -5.89 -33.24
C VAL A 416 3.53 -5.58 -32.55
N VAL A 417 3.20 -4.30 -32.42
CA VAL A 417 1.87 -3.88 -31.96
C VAL A 417 1.07 -3.37 -33.14
N SER A 418 0.09 -4.14 -33.56
CA SER A 418 -0.90 -3.74 -34.55
C SER A 418 -1.96 -2.86 -33.89
N MET A 419 -2.20 -1.67 -34.43
CA MET A 419 -3.18 -0.72 -33.95
C MET A 419 -4.19 -0.33 -34.99
N VAL A 420 -5.42 -0.04 -34.56
CA VAL A 420 -6.51 0.45 -35.36
C VAL A 420 -6.95 1.80 -34.80
N MET A 421 -7.00 2.81 -35.66
CA MET A 421 -7.42 4.16 -35.25
C MET A 421 -8.93 4.31 -35.31
N LYS A 422 -9.46 5.28 -34.57
CA LYS A 422 -10.84 5.72 -34.63
C LYS A 422 -11.09 6.38 -36.02
N ASP A 423 -12.31 6.33 -36.57
CA ASP A 423 -12.63 6.79 -37.93
C ASP A 423 -12.21 8.25 -38.19
N GLU A 424 -12.36 9.14 -37.21
CA GLU A 424 -11.93 10.53 -37.35
C GLU A 424 -10.40 10.67 -37.45
N ALA A 425 -9.72 9.92 -36.55
CA ALA A 425 -8.26 9.89 -36.52
C ALA A 425 -7.70 9.22 -37.78
N ALA A 426 -8.33 8.16 -38.30
CA ALA A 426 -7.95 7.50 -39.54
C ALA A 426 -7.98 8.44 -40.75
N ARG A 427 -9.02 9.30 -40.85
CA ARG A 427 -9.09 10.33 -41.90
C ARG A 427 -7.98 11.39 -41.80
N LYS A 428 -7.64 11.80 -40.59
CA LYS A 428 -6.51 12.72 -40.32
C LYS A 428 -5.20 12.04 -40.67
N TRP A 429 -5.05 10.78 -40.27
CA TRP A 429 -3.86 9.97 -40.51
C TRP A 429 -3.57 9.76 -41.97
N ALA A 430 -4.60 9.46 -42.80
CA ALA A 430 -4.49 9.38 -44.24
C ALA A 430 -3.90 10.67 -44.85
N LYS A 431 -4.43 11.83 -44.47
CA LYS A 431 -3.89 13.12 -44.92
C LYS A 431 -2.44 13.36 -44.51
N ILE A 432 -2.13 13.02 -43.24
CA ILE A 432 -0.77 13.20 -42.71
C ILE A 432 0.22 12.30 -43.46
N THR A 433 -0.09 11.01 -43.61
CA THR A 433 0.77 10.07 -44.32
C THR A 433 0.87 10.40 -45.78
N GLY A 434 -0.24 10.74 -46.46
CA GLY A 434 -0.24 11.15 -47.85
C GLY A 434 0.58 12.43 -48.14
N SER A 435 0.60 13.39 -47.24
CA SER A 435 1.41 14.62 -47.37
C SER A 435 2.90 14.42 -47.02
N ASN A 436 3.28 13.32 -46.38
CA ASN A 436 4.63 13.05 -45.88
C ASN A 436 5.19 11.73 -46.43
N VAL A 437 4.76 11.30 -47.63
CA VAL A 437 5.33 10.12 -48.27
C VAL A 437 6.84 10.33 -48.50
N GLY A 438 7.63 9.34 -48.16
CA GLY A 438 9.10 9.37 -48.17
C GLY A 438 9.77 9.98 -46.95
N SER A 439 9.02 10.61 -46.04
CA SER A 439 9.52 11.12 -44.73
C SER A 439 9.32 10.09 -43.61
N CYS A 440 10.05 10.23 -42.53
CA CYS A 440 9.85 9.41 -41.31
C CYS A 440 8.84 10.07 -40.36
N ILE A 441 7.95 9.26 -39.82
CA ILE A 441 7.04 9.69 -38.73
C ILE A 441 7.39 8.91 -37.49
N ALA A 442 7.85 9.61 -36.45
CA ALA A 442 8.18 9.02 -35.18
C ALA A 442 6.91 8.74 -34.38
N ILE A 443 6.83 7.53 -33.84
CA ILE A 443 5.81 7.07 -32.93
C ILE A 443 6.37 7.23 -31.51
N VAL A 444 5.84 8.19 -30.78
CA VAL A 444 6.29 8.60 -29.45
C VAL A 444 5.24 8.22 -28.43
N LEU A 445 5.63 7.56 -27.38
CA LEU A 445 4.78 7.27 -26.23
C LEU A 445 5.47 7.80 -24.97
N ASP A 446 4.78 8.65 -24.24
CA ASP A 446 5.28 9.24 -22.99
C ASP A 446 6.67 9.90 -23.11
N ASN A 447 6.86 10.70 -24.19
CA ASN A 447 8.11 11.39 -24.57
C ASN A 447 9.30 10.47 -24.91
N VAL A 448 9.07 9.21 -25.24
CA VAL A 448 10.09 8.26 -25.68
C VAL A 448 9.75 7.74 -27.07
N VAL A 449 10.72 7.69 -27.99
CA VAL A 449 10.52 7.22 -29.37
C VAL A 449 10.58 5.71 -29.43
N TYR A 450 9.48 5.06 -29.78
CA TYR A 450 9.41 3.61 -29.95
C TYR A 450 9.86 3.16 -31.35
N SER A 451 9.48 3.93 -32.37
CA SER A 451 9.95 3.72 -33.73
C SER A 451 9.76 4.99 -34.56
N ALA A 452 10.51 5.12 -35.63
CA ALA A 452 10.38 6.20 -36.60
C ALA A 452 10.36 5.63 -38.05
N PRO A 453 9.28 4.89 -38.43
CA PRO A 453 9.18 4.27 -39.73
C PRO A 453 9.07 5.31 -40.87
N ARG A 454 9.60 4.99 -42.03
CA ARG A 454 9.40 5.76 -43.23
C ARG A 454 8.01 5.51 -43.81
N VAL A 455 7.32 6.57 -44.19
CA VAL A 455 6.02 6.47 -44.87
C VAL A 455 6.22 6.08 -46.33
N ASN A 456 5.77 4.88 -46.69
CA ASN A 456 5.88 4.40 -48.07
C ASN A 456 4.72 4.90 -48.94
N ASP A 457 3.50 4.86 -48.37
CA ASP A 457 2.25 5.20 -49.06
C ASP A 457 1.25 5.88 -48.10
N GLU A 458 0.19 6.45 -48.66
CA GLU A 458 -0.95 6.95 -47.89
C GLU A 458 -1.69 5.82 -47.16
N ILE A 459 -1.88 5.94 -45.83
CA ILE A 459 -2.56 4.94 -45.00
C ILE A 459 -4.03 5.32 -44.81
N THR A 460 -4.88 4.91 -45.73
CA THR A 460 -6.32 5.28 -45.74
C THR A 460 -7.17 4.54 -44.72
N GLY A 461 -6.75 3.32 -44.32
CA GLY A 461 -7.53 2.44 -43.44
C GLY A 461 -7.29 2.63 -41.92
N GLY A 462 -6.43 3.57 -41.52
CA GLY A 462 -6.11 3.82 -40.10
C GLY A 462 -5.49 2.64 -39.36
N ARG A 463 -5.00 1.61 -40.07
CA ARG A 463 -4.25 0.49 -39.52
C ARG A 463 -2.77 0.78 -39.63
N SER A 464 -2.07 0.69 -38.51
CA SER A 464 -0.63 0.92 -38.47
C SER A 464 0.02 -0.06 -37.47
N GLU A 465 1.31 -0.29 -37.67
CA GLU A 465 2.09 -1.17 -36.82
C GLU A 465 3.18 -0.35 -36.13
N ILE A 466 3.35 -0.60 -34.80
CA ILE A 466 4.48 -0.12 -34.05
C ILE A 466 5.50 -1.26 -34.03
N SER A 467 6.59 -1.08 -34.76
CA SER A 467 7.71 -1.99 -34.79
C SER A 467 8.82 -1.47 -33.87
N GLY A 468 9.52 -2.37 -33.26
CA GLY A 468 10.65 -2.09 -32.35
C GLY A 468 11.17 -3.42 -31.87
N ASN A 469 12.34 -3.51 -31.31
CA ASN A 469 12.90 -4.76 -30.80
C ASN A 469 12.12 -5.29 -29.57
N PHE A 470 10.82 -5.60 -29.78
CA PHE A 470 9.94 -6.06 -28.68
C PHE A 470 10.13 -7.55 -28.44
N THR A 471 10.08 -7.93 -27.17
CA THR A 471 9.70 -9.28 -26.78
C THR A 471 8.19 -9.45 -26.96
N VAL A 472 7.71 -10.69 -26.99
CA VAL A 472 6.27 -10.98 -27.10
C VAL A 472 5.47 -10.33 -25.95
N GLU A 473 6.06 -10.35 -24.76
CA GLU A 473 5.45 -9.79 -23.55
C GLU A 473 5.37 -8.28 -23.62
N GLU A 474 6.44 -7.60 -24.02
CA GLU A 474 6.44 -6.14 -24.20
C GLU A 474 5.45 -5.66 -25.25
N ALA A 475 5.36 -6.36 -26.38
CA ALA A 475 4.37 -6.05 -27.42
C ALA A 475 2.93 -6.22 -26.86
N LYS A 476 2.69 -7.24 -26.03
CA LYS A 476 1.40 -7.45 -25.36
C LYS A 476 1.09 -6.35 -24.36
N ASP A 477 2.07 -5.94 -23.55
CA ASP A 477 1.90 -4.86 -22.57
C ASP A 477 1.62 -3.54 -23.23
N LEU A 478 2.39 -3.17 -24.27
CA LEU A 478 2.17 -1.95 -25.04
C LEU A 478 0.79 -1.95 -25.69
N ALA A 479 0.36 -3.07 -26.26
CA ALA A 479 -0.98 -3.21 -26.81
C ALA A 479 -2.07 -3.02 -25.73
N ASN A 480 -1.87 -3.57 -24.53
CA ASN A 480 -2.79 -3.43 -23.40
C ASN A 480 -2.88 -1.98 -22.91
N ILE A 481 -1.73 -1.28 -22.82
CA ILE A 481 -1.66 0.14 -22.45
C ILE A 481 -2.46 0.97 -23.46
N LEU A 482 -2.19 0.82 -24.75
CA LEU A 482 -2.85 1.57 -25.82
C LEU A 482 -4.36 1.30 -25.85
N LYS A 483 -4.79 0.05 -25.68
CA LYS A 483 -6.19 -0.36 -25.63
C LYS A 483 -6.93 0.11 -24.38
N SER A 484 -6.23 0.33 -23.27
CA SER A 484 -6.82 0.82 -22.01
C SER A 484 -7.11 2.31 -22.05
N GLY A 485 -6.45 3.04 -22.93
CA GLY A 485 -6.61 4.47 -23.13
C GLY A 485 -5.63 5.33 -22.35
N LYS A 486 -5.61 6.61 -22.72
CA LYS A 486 -4.74 7.65 -22.14
C LYS A 486 -5.25 8.05 -20.75
N LEU A 487 -4.33 8.25 -19.81
CA LEU A 487 -4.64 8.93 -18.55
C LEU A 487 -4.94 10.40 -18.81
N THR A 488 -5.99 10.92 -18.20
CA THR A 488 -6.38 12.34 -18.35
C THR A 488 -5.35 13.28 -17.72
N ALA A 489 -4.71 12.81 -16.65
CA ALA A 489 -3.56 13.44 -16.01
C ALA A 489 -2.54 12.37 -15.64
N PRO A 490 -1.25 12.70 -15.55
CA PRO A 490 -0.25 11.79 -15.02
C PRO A 490 -0.63 11.35 -13.61
N ALA A 491 -0.52 10.06 -13.36
CA ALA A 491 -0.64 9.50 -12.03
C ALA A 491 0.76 9.14 -11.54
N LYS A 492 1.12 9.62 -10.35
CA LYS A 492 2.43 9.36 -9.72
C LYS A 492 2.27 8.35 -8.61
N MET A 493 3.25 7.52 -8.45
CA MET A 493 3.33 6.58 -7.33
C MET A 493 3.88 7.33 -6.11
N VAL A 494 3.08 7.46 -5.06
CA VAL A 494 3.46 8.16 -3.81
C VAL A 494 3.84 7.19 -2.69
N GLN A 495 3.45 5.93 -2.83
CA GLN A 495 3.86 4.84 -1.95
C GLN A 495 3.96 3.55 -2.76
N GLU A 496 5.01 2.80 -2.51
CA GLU A 496 5.23 1.48 -3.10
C GLU A 496 5.68 0.51 -1.99
N SER A 497 5.06 -0.66 -1.95
CA SER A 497 5.47 -1.74 -1.05
C SER A 497 5.49 -3.05 -1.82
N VAL A 498 6.63 -3.71 -1.85
CA VAL A 498 6.84 -4.99 -2.50
C VAL A 498 7.23 -6.02 -1.45
N VAL A 499 6.52 -7.15 -1.43
CA VAL A 499 6.76 -8.25 -0.49
C VAL A 499 7.02 -9.54 -1.26
N GLY A 500 8.15 -10.16 -1.02
CA GLY A 500 8.49 -11.42 -1.65
C GLY A 500 7.65 -12.61 -1.16
N PRO A 501 7.39 -13.62 -2.01
CA PRO A 501 6.59 -14.79 -1.65
C PRO A 501 7.15 -15.59 -0.47
N SER A 502 8.48 -15.60 -0.32
CA SER A 502 9.16 -16.28 0.79
C SER A 502 8.81 -15.69 2.15
N LEU A 503 8.72 -14.34 2.24
CA LEU A 503 8.33 -13.64 3.45
C LEU A 503 6.83 -13.88 3.75
N GLY A 504 5.98 -13.85 2.72
CA GLY A 504 4.56 -14.16 2.85
C GLY A 504 4.29 -15.57 3.38
N ALA A 505 5.00 -16.56 2.85
CA ALA A 505 4.89 -17.96 3.31
C ALA A 505 5.34 -18.14 4.76
N GLU A 506 6.42 -17.46 5.17
CA GLU A 506 6.92 -17.43 6.54
C GLU A 506 5.91 -16.77 7.49
N SER A 507 5.32 -15.65 7.07
CA SER A 507 4.28 -14.92 7.82
C SER A 507 3.02 -15.77 8.03
N ILE A 508 2.56 -16.49 6.99
CA ILE A 508 1.44 -17.43 7.12
C ILE A 508 1.74 -18.52 8.14
N ARG A 509 2.91 -19.14 8.05
CA ARG A 509 3.31 -20.23 8.95
C ARG A 509 3.38 -19.76 10.40
N THR A 510 4.05 -18.64 10.64
CA THR A 510 4.23 -18.07 11.97
C THR A 510 2.89 -17.59 12.55
N GLY A 511 2.08 -16.90 11.74
CA GLY A 511 0.74 -16.43 12.11
C GLY A 511 -0.19 -17.59 12.45
N LEU A 512 -0.19 -18.69 11.66
CA LEU A 512 -0.99 -19.87 11.92
C LEU A 512 -0.56 -20.61 13.20
N ILE A 513 0.74 -20.73 13.44
CA ILE A 513 1.27 -21.33 14.69
C ILE A 513 0.83 -20.48 15.89
N SER A 514 1.02 -19.16 15.84
CA SER A 514 0.61 -18.23 16.90
C SER A 514 -0.90 -18.31 17.16
N PHE A 515 -1.70 -18.37 16.11
CA PHE A 515 -3.15 -18.55 16.19
C PHE A 515 -3.52 -19.86 16.92
N ILE A 516 -2.92 -21.00 16.55
CA ILE A 516 -3.20 -22.31 17.16
C ILE A 516 -2.78 -22.33 18.63
N VAL A 517 -1.62 -21.74 18.97
CA VAL A 517 -1.12 -21.66 20.34
C VAL A 517 -2.04 -20.80 21.19
N ALA A 518 -2.42 -19.59 20.73
CA ALA A 518 -3.35 -18.72 21.44
C ALA A 518 -4.71 -19.41 21.65
N PHE A 519 -5.23 -20.09 20.62
CA PHE A 519 -6.48 -20.85 20.68
C PHE A 519 -6.43 -21.96 21.74
N ALA A 520 -5.34 -22.73 21.78
CA ALA A 520 -5.15 -23.79 22.75
C ALA A 520 -5.02 -23.26 24.19
N LEU A 521 -4.31 -22.14 24.38
CA LEU A 521 -4.15 -21.50 25.70
C LEU A 521 -5.49 -20.97 26.23
N VAL A 522 -6.26 -20.27 25.36
CA VAL A 522 -7.59 -19.79 25.73
C VAL A 522 -8.54 -20.94 26.07
N PHE A 523 -8.50 -22.05 25.32
CA PHE A 523 -9.28 -23.23 25.63
C PHE A 523 -8.90 -23.84 26.98
N ALA A 524 -7.60 -24.01 27.22
CA ALA A 524 -7.10 -24.53 28.50
C ALA A 524 -7.54 -23.63 29.67
N TYR A 525 -7.40 -22.30 29.51
CA TYR A 525 -7.85 -21.35 30.51
C TYR A 525 -9.35 -21.44 30.80
N MET A 526 -10.20 -21.42 29.74
CA MET A 526 -11.66 -21.48 29.91
C MET A 526 -12.12 -22.77 30.58
N ILE A 527 -11.57 -23.90 30.17
CA ILE A 527 -11.91 -25.21 30.78
C ILE A 527 -11.38 -25.27 32.23
N PHE A 528 -10.17 -24.79 32.50
CA PHE A 528 -9.61 -24.76 33.83
C PHE A 528 -10.42 -23.85 34.77
N PHE A 529 -10.80 -22.65 34.31
CA PHE A 529 -11.46 -21.68 35.20
C PHE A 529 -12.95 -21.93 35.37
N TYR A 530 -13.67 -22.24 34.26
CA TYR A 530 -15.13 -22.39 34.22
C TYR A 530 -15.62 -23.84 34.08
N ASN A 531 -14.73 -24.81 34.05
CA ASN A 531 -15.04 -26.23 33.97
C ASN A 531 -15.99 -26.58 32.82
N MET A 532 -17.16 -27.20 33.06
CA MET A 532 -18.11 -27.62 32.03
C MET A 532 -18.74 -26.43 31.29
N ALA A 533 -18.90 -25.28 31.91
CA ALA A 533 -19.31 -24.07 31.24
C ALA A 533 -18.23 -23.56 30.25
N GLY A 534 -16.94 -23.76 30.59
CA GLY A 534 -15.82 -23.46 29.68
C GLY A 534 -15.90 -24.24 28.38
N ILE A 535 -16.34 -25.48 28.37
CA ILE A 535 -16.54 -26.26 27.13
C ILE A 535 -17.61 -25.61 26.24
N ALA A 536 -18.69 -25.06 26.84
CA ALA A 536 -19.70 -24.35 26.05
C ALA A 536 -19.14 -23.06 25.41
N ALA A 537 -18.27 -22.32 26.11
CA ALA A 537 -17.55 -21.17 25.53
C ALA A 537 -16.60 -21.61 24.40
N CYS A 538 -15.85 -22.70 24.59
CA CYS A 538 -14.97 -23.25 23.55
C CYS A 538 -15.74 -23.63 22.27
N CYS A 539 -16.91 -24.28 22.42
CA CYS A 539 -17.78 -24.59 21.28
C CYS A 539 -18.28 -23.31 20.57
N ALA A 540 -18.69 -22.30 21.35
CA ALA A 540 -19.11 -21.02 20.78
C ALA A 540 -17.97 -20.30 20.05
N LEU A 541 -16.72 -20.40 20.56
CA LEU A 541 -15.53 -19.81 19.96
C LEU A 541 -15.17 -20.48 18.62
N VAL A 542 -15.22 -21.83 18.55
CA VAL A 542 -15.02 -22.57 17.28
C VAL A 542 -16.03 -22.13 16.23
N VAL A 543 -17.30 -22.03 16.62
CA VAL A 543 -18.36 -21.56 15.72
C VAL A 543 -18.16 -20.10 15.32
N ASN A 544 -17.68 -19.25 16.24
CA ASN A 544 -17.35 -17.86 15.94
C ASN A 544 -16.29 -17.74 14.85
N VAL A 545 -15.18 -18.45 14.99
CA VAL A 545 -14.09 -18.48 13.98
C VAL A 545 -14.61 -18.99 12.64
N PHE A 546 -15.42 -20.04 12.64
CA PHE A 546 -16.04 -20.53 11.42
C PHE A 546 -16.95 -19.50 10.74
N PHE A 547 -17.77 -18.78 11.51
CA PHE A 547 -18.62 -17.72 10.97
C PHE A 547 -17.81 -16.53 10.46
N LEU A 548 -16.75 -16.15 11.18
CA LEU A 548 -15.85 -15.06 10.76
C LEU A 548 -15.24 -15.33 9.39
N PHE A 549 -14.61 -16.51 9.20
CA PHE A 549 -14.07 -16.89 7.89
C PHE A 549 -15.15 -16.98 6.81
N GLY A 550 -16.34 -17.51 7.15
CA GLY A 550 -17.45 -17.59 6.20
C GLY A 550 -17.94 -16.21 5.74
N VAL A 551 -18.01 -15.24 6.64
CA VAL A 551 -18.40 -13.85 6.30
C VAL A 551 -17.31 -13.16 5.51
N LEU A 552 -16.03 -13.28 5.93
CA LEU A 552 -14.89 -12.71 5.18
C LEU A 552 -14.87 -13.19 3.72
N ALA A 553 -15.04 -14.51 3.52
CA ALA A 553 -15.14 -15.09 2.17
C ALA A 553 -16.37 -14.56 1.40
N SER A 554 -17.50 -14.37 2.09
CA SER A 554 -18.76 -13.94 1.46
C SER A 554 -18.71 -12.49 0.93
N ILE A 555 -18.02 -11.60 1.63
CA ILE A 555 -17.88 -10.19 1.22
C ILE A 555 -16.63 -9.94 0.38
N GLY A 556 -15.81 -10.97 0.13
CA GLY A 556 -14.56 -10.85 -0.61
C GLY A 556 -13.48 -10.02 0.11
N ALA A 557 -13.53 -9.96 1.45
CA ALA A 557 -12.55 -9.20 2.22
C ALA A 557 -11.16 -9.85 2.15
N VAL A 558 -10.14 -9.01 2.10
CA VAL A 558 -8.74 -9.43 2.03
C VAL A 558 -8.21 -9.71 3.43
N LEU A 559 -7.68 -10.91 3.66
CA LEU A 559 -7.03 -11.30 4.90
C LEU A 559 -5.56 -10.89 4.87
N THR A 560 -5.20 -9.88 5.66
CA THR A 560 -3.82 -9.37 5.82
C THR A 560 -3.16 -9.96 7.07
N LEU A 561 -1.84 -9.75 7.26
CA LEU A 561 -1.16 -10.15 8.49
C LEU A 561 -1.73 -9.42 9.72
N PRO A 562 -1.93 -8.10 9.73
CA PRO A 562 -2.70 -7.42 10.77
C PRO A 562 -4.13 -7.96 10.90
N GLY A 563 -4.77 -8.39 9.79
CA GLY A 563 -6.08 -9.04 9.82
C GLY A 563 -6.08 -10.35 10.63
N ILE A 564 -5.02 -11.17 10.55
CA ILE A 564 -4.86 -12.35 11.41
C ILE A 564 -4.76 -11.94 12.88
N ALA A 565 -4.00 -10.89 13.19
CA ALA A 565 -3.95 -10.33 14.55
C ALA A 565 -5.35 -9.88 15.01
N GLY A 566 -6.14 -9.27 14.12
CA GLY A 566 -7.54 -8.93 14.37
C GLY A 566 -8.42 -10.14 14.69
N ILE A 567 -8.20 -11.29 14.01
CA ILE A 567 -8.91 -12.55 14.33
C ILE A 567 -8.56 -13.02 15.76
N VAL A 568 -7.28 -13.04 16.11
CA VAL A 568 -6.82 -13.43 17.46
C VAL A 568 -7.42 -12.52 18.53
N LEU A 569 -7.40 -11.21 18.29
CA LEU A 569 -8.01 -10.23 19.18
C LEU A 569 -9.53 -10.44 19.35
N THR A 570 -10.24 -10.68 18.25
CA THR A 570 -11.69 -10.93 18.32
C THR A 570 -12.05 -12.26 18.99
N MET A 571 -11.15 -13.25 18.97
CA MET A 571 -11.30 -14.46 19.80
C MET A 571 -11.25 -14.14 21.29
N ALA A 572 -10.29 -13.30 21.72
CA ALA A 572 -10.20 -12.87 23.10
C ALA A 572 -11.48 -12.13 23.54
N MET A 573 -12.00 -11.20 22.70
CA MET A 573 -13.25 -10.50 22.96
C MET A 573 -14.49 -11.41 22.96
N ALA A 574 -14.49 -12.45 22.11
CA ALA A 574 -15.58 -13.44 22.12
C ALA A 574 -15.63 -14.25 23.42
N VAL A 575 -14.46 -14.55 24.00
CA VAL A 575 -14.35 -15.20 25.30
C VAL A 575 -14.78 -14.24 26.41
N ASP A 576 -14.40 -12.95 26.35
CA ASP A 576 -14.78 -11.92 27.31
C ASP A 576 -16.30 -11.83 27.48
N ALA A 577 -17.05 -11.81 26.39
CA ALA A 577 -18.52 -11.85 26.45
C ALA A 577 -19.06 -13.07 27.20
N ASN A 578 -18.44 -14.25 27.04
CA ASN A 578 -18.81 -15.45 27.78
C ASN A 578 -18.41 -15.34 29.27
N VAL A 579 -17.25 -14.75 29.59
CA VAL A 579 -16.83 -14.48 30.98
C VAL A 579 -17.86 -13.60 31.69
N ILE A 580 -18.30 -12.52 31.06
CA ILE A 580 -19.34 -11.62 31.59
C ILE A 580 -20.62 -12.41 31.92
N ILE A 581 -21.07 -13.27 31.02
CA ILE A 581 -22.25 -14.12 31.21
C ILE A 581 -22.03 -15.08 32.40
N TYR A 582 -20.87 -15.75 32.46
CA TYR A 582 -20.61 -16.79 33.46
C TYR A 582 -20.41 -16.22 34.85
N GLU A 583 -19.73 -15.09 35.01
CA GLU A 583 -19.63 -14.42 36.31
C GLU A 583 -21.02 -13.98 36.80
N ARG A 584 -21.89 -13.53 35.92
CA ARG A 584 -23.26 -13.17 36.28
C ARG A 584 -24.08 -14.43 36.68
N ILE A 585 -23.92 -15.54 35.97
CA ILE A 585 -24.56 -16.82 36.36
C ILE A 585 -24.04 -17.29 37.71
N LYS A 586 -22.74 -17.14 38.03
CA LYS A 586 -22.18 -17.45 39.35
C LYS A 586 -22.82 -16.63 40.46
N GLU A 587 -23.02 -15.33 40.25
CA GLU A 587 -23.75 -14.46 41.18
C GLU A 587 -25.16 -14.97 41.46
N GLU A 588 -25.92 -15.34 40.41
CA GLU A 588 -27.28 -15.84 40.54
C GLU A 588 -27.33 -17.24 41.22
N LEU A 589 -26.32 -18.08 40.98
CA LEU A 589 -26.17 -19.38 41.65
C LEU A 589 -25.88 -19.20 43.17
N ARG A 590 -25.01 -18.23 43.53
CA ARG A 590 -24.73 -17.88 44.94
C ARG A 590 -25.95 -17.30 45.63
N ALA A 591 -26.84 -16.62 44.88
CA ALA A 591 -28.13 -16.16 45.39
C ALA A 591 -29.16 -17.30 45.61
N GLY A 592 -28.77 -18.58 45.41
CA GLY A 592 -29.59 -19.78 45.66
C GLY A 592 -30.53 -20.18 44.54
N LYS A 593 -30.41 -19.63 43.32
CA LYS A 593 -31.23 -20.00 42.16
C LYS A 593 -30.82 -21.37 41.61
N SER A 594 -31.77 -22.08 41.06
CA SER A 594 -31.47 -23.31 40.27
C SER A 594 -30.64 -23.01 39.04
N VAL A 595 -29.80 -23.94 38.59
CA VAL A 595 -28.90 -23.79 37.44
C VAL A 595 -29.63 -23.28 36.20
N GLY A 596 -30.80 -23.79 35.89
CA GLY A 596 -31.59 -23.35 34.74
C GLY A 596 -32.14 -21.91 34.86
N ALA A 597 -32.53 -21.49 36.06
CA ALA A 597 -32.97 -20.13 36.35
C ALA A 597 -31.77 -19.16 36.32
N ALA A 598 -30.67 -19.53 36.94
CA ALA A 598 -29.44 -18.75 36.99
C ALA A 598 -28.89 -18.48 35.56
N ILE A 599 -28.86 -19.49 34.70
CA ILE A 599 -28.48 -19.32 33.26
C ILE A 599 -29.42 -18.31 32.57
N LYS A 600 -30.74 -18.47 32.73
CA LYS A 600 -31.74 -17.61 32.11
C LYS A 600 -31.56 -16.14 32.54
N ASP A 601 -31.41 -15.89 33.86
CA ASP A 601 -31.31 -14.56 34.43
C ASP A 601 -29.93 -13.95 34.16
N GLY A 602 -28.84 -14.75 34.23
CA GLY A 602 -27.48 -14.32 33.91
C GLY A 602 -27.35 -13.78 32.47
N TYR A 603 -27.89 -14.52 31.48
CA TYR A 603 -27.94 -14.01 30.10
C TYR A 603 -28.76 -12.73 29.94
N LYS A 604 -29.89 -12.61 30.66
CA LYS A 604 -30.76 -11.43 30.59
C LYS A 604 -30.06 -10.18 31.12
N VAL A 605 -29.33 -10.30 32.23
CA VAL A 605 -28.66 -9.18 32.86
C VAL A 605 -27.37 -8.81 32.13
N ALA A 606 -26.60 -9.82 31.71
CA ALA A 606 -25.32 -9.60 30.98
C ALA A 606 -25.51 -8.95 29.60
N TYR A 607 -26.69 -9.13 28.96
CA TYR A 607 -26.96 -8.67 27.58
C TYR A 607 -26.65 -7.19 27.35
N SER A 608 -27.06 -6.30 28.28
CA SER A 608 -26.82 -4.86 28.16
C SER A 608 -25.32 -4.54 28.14
N ALA A 609 -24.58 -5.05 29.11
CA ALA A 609 -23.15 -4.76 29.23
C ALA A 609 -22.34 -5.30 28.05
N ILE A 610 -22.70 -6.49 27.53
CA ILE A 610 -22.03 -7.07 26.34
C ILE A 610 -22.26 -6.21 25.11
N ILE A 611 -23.48 -5.74 24.87
CA ILE A 611 -23.75 -4.88 23.71
C ILE A 611 -23.03 -3.55 23.84
N ASP A 612 -23.12 -2.92 25.02
CA ASP A 612 -22.52 -1.60 25.24
C ASP A 612 -20.99 -1.63 25.02
N GLY A 613 -20.30 -2.64 25.55
CA GLY A 613 -18.86 -2.82 25.35
C GLY A 613 -18.48 -3.08 23.90
N ASN A 614 -19.22 -3.96 23.22
CA ASN A 614 -18.92 -4.28 21.82
C ASN A 614 -19.27 -3.14 20.86
N VAL A 615 -20.29 -2.32 21.13
CA VAL A 615 -20.62 -1.13 20.32
C VAL A 615 -19.50 -0.10 20.39
N THR A 616 -18.90 0.13 21.56
CA THR A 616 -17.78 1.08 21.68
C THR A 616 -16.56 0.62 20.89
N THR A 617 -16.22 -0.66 20.93
CA THR A 617 -15.13 -1.23 20.14
C THR A 617 -15.46 -1.26 18.64
N LEU A 618 -16.73 -1.49 18.28
CA LEU A 618 -17.17 -1.42 16.89
C LEU A 618 -17.04 0.00 16.32
N LEU A 619 -17.35 1.03 17.11
CA LEU A 619 -17.16 2.42 16.70
C LEU A 619 -15.69 2.72 16.38
N THR A 620 -14.74 2.28 17.22
CA THR A 620 -13.31 2.45 16.93
C THR A 620 -12.90 1.66 15.69
N GLY A 621 -13.43 0.44 15.50
CA GLY A 621 -13.20 -0.37 14.31
C GLY A 621 -13.71 0.30 13.03
N ILE A 622 -14.88 0.94 13.06
CA ILE A 622 -15.44 1.68 11.91
C ILE A 622 -14.58 2.90 11.58
N VAL A 623 -14.15 3.66 12.59
CA VAL A 623 -13.24 4.79 12.38
C VAL A 623 -11.94 4.33 11.74
N LEU A 624 -11.38 3.23 12.24
CA LEU A 624 -10.15 2.64 11.68
C LEU A 624 -10.35 2.14 10.24
N ALA A 625 -11.52 1.57 9.91
CA ALA A 625 -11.84 1.14 8.55
C ALA A 625 -11.99 2.32 7.56
N TYR A 626 -12.42 3.48 8.06
CA TYR A 626 -12.60 4.69 7.25
C TYR A 626 -11.27 5.44 7.02
N PHE A 627 -10.45 5.58 8.06
CA PHE A 627 -9.17 6.32 7.98
C PHE A 627 -7.98 5.43 7.64
N GLY A 628 -8.07 4.11 7.84
CA GLY A 628 -7.01 3.15 7.51
C GLY A 628 -6.95 2.84 6.01
N SER A 629 -5.77 2.49 5.54
CA SER A 629 -5.51 2.06 4.16
C SER A 629 -4.77 0.72 4.15
N GLY A 630 -4.88 -0.03 3.05
CA GLY A 630 -4.15 -1.29 2.84
C GLY A 630 -4.30 -2.30 3.99
N PRO A 631 -3.19 -2.79 4.59
CA PRO A 631 -3.22 -3.82 5.63
C PRO A 631 -4.05 -3.44 6.87
N ILE A 632 -4.06 -2.16 7.25
CA ILE A 632 -4.81 -1.67 8.41
C ILE A 632 -6.32 -1.72 8.17
N GLN A 633 -6.75 -1.39 6.97
CA GLN A 633 -8.16 -1.53 6.60
C GLN A 633 -8.59 -2.99 6.69
N GLY A 634 -7.74 -3.93 6.23
CA GLY A 634 -7.96 -5.37 6.39
C GLY A 634 -8.13 -5.78 7.86
N PHE A 635 -7.27 -5.26 8.76
CA PHE A 635 -7.42 -5.43 10.20
C PHE A 635 -8.75 -4.90 10.73
N ALA A 636 -9.11 -3.66 10.37
CA ALA A 636 -10.33 -3.01 10.85
C ALA A 636 -11.60 -3.72 10.39
N VAL A 637 -11.66 -4.16 9.13
CA VAL A 637 -12.77 -4.96 8.58
C VAL A 637 -12.89 -6.29 9.30
N THR A 638 -11.77 -6.99 9.51
CA THR A 638 -11.73 -8.27 10.24
C THR A 638 -12.20 -8.09 11.69
N LEU A 639 -11.76 -7.01 12.36
CA LEU A 639 -12.17 -6.65 13.71
C LEU A 639 -13.69 -6.41 13.78
N CYS A 640 -14.24 -5.58 12.90
CA CYS A 640 -15.68 -5.29 12.87
C CYS A 640 -16.52 -6.55 12.65
N ILE A 641 -16.15 -7.39 11.68
CA ILE A 641 -16.85 -8.64 11.42
C ILE A 641 -16.72 -9.58 12.61
N GLY A 642 -15.51 -9.69 13.20
CA GLY A 642 -15.25 -10.51 14.36
C GLY A 642 -16.08 -10.10 15.57
N ILE A 643 -16.27 -8.81 15.84
CA ILE A 643 -17.15 -8.30 16.89
C ILE A 643 -18.61 -8.72 16.64
N LEU A 644 -19.11 -8.57 15.42
CA LEU A 644 -20.49 -8.94 15.07
C LEU A 644 -20.71 -10.45 15.18
N THR A 645 -19.79 -11.26 14.69
CA THR A 645 -19.88 -12.73 14.79
C THR A 645 -19.69 -13.24 16.23
N SER A 646 -18.84 -12.56 17.03
CA SER A 646 -18.63 -12.86 18.44
C SER A 646 -19.88 -12.58 19.27
N LEU A 647 -20.56 -11.46 19.04
CA LEU A 647 -21.86 -11.17 19.67
C LEU A 647 -22.89 -12.26 19.36
N PHE A 648 -22.97 -12.68 18.11
CA PHE A 648 -23.90 -13.73 17.71
C PHE A 648 -23.54 -15.07 18.41
N SER A 649 -22.28 -15.47 18.38
CA SER A 649 -21.85 -16.76 18.94
C SER A 649 -21.89 -16.79 20.47
N SER A 650 -21.47 -15.72 21.16
CA SER A 650 -21.48 -15.67 22.63
C SER A 650 -22.89 -15.57 23.21
N ILE A 651 -23.81 -14.85 22.56
CA ILE A 651 -25.19 -14.68 23.07
C ILE A 651 -26.10 -15.86 22.64
N PHE A 652 -26.01 -16.30 21.39
CA PHE A 652 -26.96 -17.28 20.86
C PHE A 652 -26.41 -18.69 20.80
N VAL A 653 -25.18 -18.91 20.30
CA VAL A 653 -24.62 -20.25 20.15
C VAL A 653 -24.28 -20.86 21.51
N SER A 654 -23.59 -20.13 22.40
CA SER A 654 -23.28 -20.60 23.75
C SER A 654 -24.55 -20.99 24.52
N ARG A 655 -25.61 -20.17 24.38
CA ARG A 655 -26.89 -20.47 24.99
C ARG A 655 -27.55 -21.73 24.41
N LEU A 656 -27.49 -21.96 23.08
CA LEU A 656 -27.99 -23.19 22.47
C LEU A 656 -27.26 -24.44 23.02
N VAL A 657 -25.95 -24.33 23.26
CA VAL A 657 -25.15 -25.39 23.89
C VAL A 657 -25.65 -25.66 25.31
N PHE A 658 -25.86 -24.62 26.13
CA PHE A 658 -26.43 -24.82 27.49
C PHE A 658 -27.83 -25.41 27.47
N GLU A 659 -28.68 -24.99 26.54
CA GLU A 659 -30.02 -25.55 26.40
C GLU A 659 -29.98 -27.04 26.00
N ALA A 660 -29.03 -27.43 25.14
CA ALA A 660 -28.80 -28.83 24.81
C ALA A 660 -28.31 -29.64 26.01
N MET A 661 -27.42 -29.06 26.82
CA MET A 661 -26.94 -29.69 28.07
C MET A 661 -28.08 -29.82 29.12
N LEU A 662 -28.92 -28.79 29.24
CA LEU A 662 -30.05 -28.75 30.18
C LEU A 662 -31.19 -29.74 29.80
N SER A 663 -31.31 -30.13 28.52
CA SER A 663 -32.34 -31.04 28.06
C SER A 663 -32.20 -32.48 28.64
N SER A 664 -31.00 -32.84 29.12
CA SER A 664 -30.71 -34.15 29.71
C SER A 664 -30.63 -34.05 31.26
N LYS A 665 -31.37 -34.93 31.99
CA LYS A 665 -31.26 -35.02 33.46
C LYS A 665 -29.83 -35.30 33.95
N LYS A 666 -29.04 -36.09 33.19
CA LYS A 666 -27.59 -36.28 33.44
C LYS A 666 -26.75 -35.03 33.15
N GLY A 667 -27.12 -34.25 32.13
CA GLY A 667 -26.45 -33.01 31.79
C GLY A 667 -26.65 -31.91 32.81
N GLN A 668 -27.86 -31.74 33.38
CA GLN A 668 -28.15 -30.76 34.43
C GLN A 668 -27.27 -30.88 35.65
N LYS A 669 -26.95 -32.14 36.09
CA LYS A 669 -26.05 -32.40 37.24
C LYS A 669 -24.57 -32.18 36.91
N LYS A 670 -24.18 -32.06 35.66
CA LYS A 670 -22.78 -31.87 35.20
C LYS A 670 -22.42 -30.44 34.92
N ILE A 671 -23.38 -29.51 34.77
CA ILE A 671 -23.10 -28.11 34.49
C ILE A 671 -22.53 -27.44 35.73
N THR A 672 -21.26 -27.11 35.66
CA THR A 672 -20.53 -26.35 36.67
C THR A 672 -19.87 -25.15 36.07
N PHE A 673 -19.80 -24.03 36.81
CA PHE A 673 -19.22 -22.73 36.40
C PHE A 673 -17.93 -22.39 37.15
N TYR A 674 -17.43 -23.33 37.97
CA TYR A 674 -16.22 -23.20 38.73
C TYR A 674 -15.66 -24.60 39.04
N ASN A 675 -14.41 -24.65 39.45
CA ASN A 675 -13.79 -25.81 40.04
C ASN A 675 -13.45 -25.50 41.55
N LYS A 676 -12.92 -26.47 42.27
CA LYS A 676 -12.61 -26.30 43.70
C LYS A 676 -11.59 -25.17 44.01
N LEU A 677 -10.74 -24.80 42.99
CA LEU A 677 -9.74 -23.76 43.14
C LEU A 677 -10.31 -22.39 42.79
N THR A 678 -11.28 -22.34 41.85
CA THR A 678 -11.83 -21.08 41.31
C THR A 678 -13.18 -20.70 41.94
N GLU A 679 -13.74 -21.52 42.80
CA GLU A 679 -15.03 -21.28 43.48
C GLU A 679 -15.06 -19.99 44.29
N HIS A 680 -14.01 -19.73 45.07
CA HIS A 680 -13.88 -18.53 45.92
C HIS A 680 -12.87 -17.50 45.39
N PHE A 681 -12.50 -17.57 44.09
CA PHE A 681 -11.52 -16.65 43.52
C PHE A 681 -12.04 -15.20 43.58
N LEU A 682 -11.33 -14.37 44.33
CA LEU A 682 -11.65 -12.95 44.55
C LEU A 682 -13.11 -12.69 45.00
N GLU A 683 -13.64 -13.59 45.84
CA GLU A 683 -14.95 -13.41 46.45
C GLU A 683 -14.88 -12.33 47.54
N ASN A 684 -15.59 -11.20 47.33
CA ASN A 684 -15.68 -10.08 48.30
C ASN A 684 -14.31 -9.56 48.79
N PRO A 685 -13.37 -9.16 47.96
CA PRO A 685 -12.11 -8.60 48.41
C PRO A 685 -12.38 -7.32 49.20
N LYS A 686 -11.87 -7.27 50.48
CA LYS A 686 -12.05 -6.10 51.33
C LYS A 686 -11.08 -4.98 50.99
N VAL A 687 -11.21 -4.43 49.78
CA VAL A 687 -10.37 -3.32 49.28
C VAL A 687 -11.18 -2.04 49.24
N ASN A 688 -10.64 -1.00 49.87
CA ASN A 688 -11.26 0.33 49.81
C ASN A 688 -10.62 1.17 48.68
N PHE A 689 -11.04 0.93 47.45
CA PHE A 689 -10.52 1.62 46.26
C PHE A 689 -10.72 3.13 46.32
N VAL A 690 -11.91 3.58 46.76
CA VAL A 690 -12.23 5.01 46.82
C VAL A 690 -11.50 5.69 47.98
N GLY A 691 -11.26 4.97 49.06
CA GLY A 691 -10.49 5.47 50.20
C GLY A 691 -9.01 5.70 49.88
N THR A 692 -8.43 4.85 49.06
CA THR A 692 -7.01 4.94 48.61
C THR A 692 -6.81 5.85 47.40
N ARG A 693 -7.86 6.53 46.89
CA ARG A 693 -7.83 7.36 45.68
C ARG A 693 -6.67 8.36 45.60
N LYS A 694 -6.27 8.98 46.72
CA LYS A 694 -5.13 9.92 46.77
C LYS A 694 -3.82 9.27 46.37
N GLY A 695 -3.54 8.08 46.92
CA GLY A 695 -2.33 7.32 46.57
C GLY A 695 -2.37 6.83 45.14
N GLN A 696 -3.50 6.32 44.69
CA GLN A 696 -3.70 5.88 43.30
C GLN A 696 -3.54 7.04 42.31
N SER A 697 -4.09 8.23 42.63
CA SER A 697 -3.93 9.42 41.79
C SER A 697 -2.47 9.89 41.70
N ILE A 698 -1.72 9.80 42.81
CA ILE A 698 -0.28 10.13 42.82
C ILE A 698 0.48 9.19 41.88
N VAL A 699 0.21 7.89 41.94
CA VAL A 699 0.85 6.90 41.07
C VAL A 699 0.48 7.17 39.60
N ALA A 700 -0.80 7.41 39.30
CA ALA A 700 -1.25 7.70 37.97
C ALA A 700 -0.60 8.99 37.41
N ILE A 701 -0.56 10.07 38.21
CA ILE A 701 0.10 11.32 37.81
C ILE A 701 1.61 11.10 37.63
N ALA A 702 2.26 10.34 38.48
CA ALA A 702 3.68 10.02 38.35
C ALA A 702 3.96 9.26 37.04
N LEU A 703 3.14 8.26 36.71
CA LEU A 703 3.24 7.54 35.44
C LEU A 703 3.01 8.46 34.23
N ALA A 704 1.99 9.34 34.29
CA ALA A 704 1.73 10.31 33.25
C ALA A 704 2.90 11.31 33.07
N VAL A 705 3.49 11.77 34.18
CA VAL A 705 4.66 12.67 34.13
C VAL A 705 5.87 11.95 33.53
N ILE A 706 6.10 10.69 33.87
CA ILE A 706 7.18 9.88 33.26
C ILE A 706 6.93 9.70 31.78
N ALA A 707 5.70 9.38 31.36
CA ALA A 707 5.34 9.22 29.95
C ALA A 707 5.53 10.55 29.17
N ILE A 708 5.02 11.66 29.69
CA ILE A 708 5.18 12.99 29.06
C ILE A 708 6.66 13.41 29.07
N GLY A 709 7.38 13.15 30.13
CA GLY A 709 8.82 13.42 30.22
C GLY A 709 9.60 12.62 29.17
N SER A 710 9.32 11.30 29.04
CA SER A 710 9.96 10.50 27.99
C SER A 710 9.65 11.03 26.59
N LEU A 711 8.40 11.37 26.32
CA LEU A 711 8.00 11.96 25.03
C LEU A 711 8.70 13.30 24.74
N ALA A 712 8.87 14.14 25.76
CA ALA A 712 9.51 15.44 25.62
C ALA A 712 11.04 15.36 25.42
N PHE A 713 11.71 14.41 26.11
CA PHE A 713 13.17 14.31 26.09
C PHE A 713 13.70 13.32 25.06
N LYS A 714 13.01 12.20 24.84
CA LYS A 714 13.43 11.11 23.96
C LYS A 714 12.67 11.11 22.63
N GLY A 715 11.41 11.58 22.65
CA GLY A 715 10.52 11.53 21.47
C GLY A 715 10.00 10.13 21.18
N LEU A 716 9.53 9.95 19.97
CA LEU A 716 9.09 8.67 19.41
C LEU A 716 10.02 8.27 18.26
N ASP A 717 10.21 6.99 18.09
CA ASP A 717 10.94 6.41 16.97
C ASP A 717 9.94 6.20 15.82
N TYR A 718 9.94 7.13 14.85
CA TYR A 718 8.99 7.12 13.74
C TYR A 718 9.50 6.23 12.61
N GLY A 719 8.66 5.29 12.18
CA GLY A 719 8.87 4.53 10.96
C GLY A 719 8.65 5.39 9.70
N ILE A 720 8.97 4.82 8.53
CA ILE A 720 8.84 5.52 7.23
C ILE A 720 7.42 5.98 6.92
N ASP A 721 6.41 5.32 7.45
CA ASP A 721 5.01 5.75 7.33
C ASP A 721 4.76 7.17 7.84
N PHE A 722 5.55 7.60 8.84
CA PHE A 722 5.44 8.92 9.47
C PHE A 722 6.56 9.88 9.12
N SER A 723 7.74 9.39 8.72
CA SER A 723 8.90 10.22 8.38
C SER A 723 9.12 10.36 6.89
N GLY A 724 8.52 9.49 6.10
CA GLY A 724 8.92 9.25 4.72
C GLY A 724 10.25 8.49 4.66
N GLY A 725 10.53 7.82 3.57
CA GLY A 725 11.79 7.08 3.43
C GLY A 725 11.66 5.83 2.58
N ARG A 726 12.77 5.09 2.54
CA ARG A 726 12.90 3.81 1.84
C ARG A 726 13.34 2.75 2.83
N THR A 727 12.63 1.64 2.89
CA THR A 727 12.96 0.50 3.74
C THR A 727 13.16 -0.74 2.89
N TYR A 728 14.20 -1.50 3.20
CA TYR A 728 14.53 -2.75 2.54
C TYR A 728 14.75 -3.83 3.59
N VAL A 729 14.14 -4.99 3.40
CA VAL A 729 14.44 -6.18 4.20
C VAL A 729 15.41 -7.04 3.38
N VAL A 730 16.62 -7.21 3.89
CA VAL A 730 17.68 -8.00 3.26
C VAL A 730 17.90 -9.28 4.03
N ARG A 731 17.85 -10.41 3.31
CA ARG A 731 18.10 -11.75 3.83
C ARG A 731 19.47 -12.23 3.38
N PHE A 732 20.27 -12.66 4.33
CA PHE A 732 21.59 -13.25 4.12
C PHE A 732 21.54 -14.77 4.25
N ASP A 733 22.59 -15.45 3.82
CA ASP A 733 22.79 -16.89 3.96
C ASP A 733 23.55 -17.27 5.25
N GLN A 734 23.82 -16.28 6.11
CA GLN A 734 24.43 -16.44 7.43
C GLN A 734 23.94 -15.34 8.39
N ASP A 735 24.13 -15.55 9.68
CA ASP A 735 23.82 -14.56 10.71
C ASP A 735 24.74 -13.34 10.55
N VAL A 736 24.15 -12.14 10.65
CA VAL A 736 24.85 -10.87 10.46
C VAL A 736 24.66 -9.95 11.68
N ASN A 737 25.67 -9.11 11.90
CA ASN A 737 25.60 -8.08 12.93
C ASN A 737 25.07 -6.77 12.33
N PRO A 738 23.88 -6.26 12.75
CA PRO A 738 23.33 -5.02 12.21
C PRO A 738 24.25 -3.81 12.33
N VAL A 739 25.08 -3.74 13.36
CA VAL A 739 26.01 -2.63 13.59
C VAL A 739 27.11 -2.60 12.51
N GLU A 740 27.62 -3.77 12.14
CA GLU A 740 28.65 -3.91 11.09
C GLU A 740 28.04 -3.57 9.71
N VAL A 741 26.85 -4.08 9.42
CA VAL A 741 26.11 -3.77 8.19
C VAL A 741 25.87 -2.26 8.10
N ARG A 742 25.45 -1.61 9.18
CA ARG A 742 25.25 -0.15 9.26
C ARG A 742 26.53 0.61 8.95
N HIS A 743 27.66 0.19 9.49
CA HIS A 743 28.94 0.85 9.29
C HIS A 743 29.40 0.77 7.82
N GLU A 744 29.20 -0.38 7.16
CA GLU A 744 29.56 -0.51 5.74
C GLU A 744 28.60 0.31 4.85
N LEU A 745 27.32 0.27 5.13
CA LEU A 745 26.33 1.08 4.40
C LEU A 745 26.54 2.59 4.56
N GLN A 746 27.03 3.05 5.73
CA GLN A 746 27.36 4.45 5.93
C GLN A 746 28.45 4.94 4.97
N LYS A 747 29.41 4.09 4.61
CA LYS A 747 30.47 4.44 3.64
C LYS A 747 29.90 4.68 2.24
N GLU A 748 28.89 3.90 1.86
CA GLU A 748 28.26 3.97 0.54
C GLU A 748 27.22 5.09 0.42
N PHE A 749 26.41 5.31 1.46
CA PHE A 749 25.37 6.34 1.45
C PHE A 749 25.87 7.73 1.86
N GLY A 750 27.04 7.82 2.55
CA GLY A 750 27.53 9.07 3.13
C GLY A 750 26.82 9.48 4.45
N THR A 751 25.61 8.97 4.68
CA THR A 751 24.84 9.08 5.93
C THR A 751 24.61 7.67 6.50
N ALA A 752 24.52 7.55 7.82
CA ALA A 752 24.30 6.26 8.44
C ALA A 752 22.84 5.85 8.32
N PRO A 753 22.47 4.83 7.51
CA PRO A 753 21.12 4.31 7.51
C PRO A 753 20.79 3.64 8.84
N GLU A 754 19.51 3.52 9.14
CA GLU A 754 19.07 2.72 10.26
C GLU A 754 19.08 1.24 9.87
N VAL A 755 19.73 0.40 10.67
CA VAL A 755 19.81 -1.06 10.45
C VAL A 755 19.42 -1.78 11.72
N LYS A 756 18.33 -2.56 11.64
CA LYS A 756 17.78 -3.35 12.75
C LYS A 756 17.62 -4.80 12.34
N THR A 757 17.71 -5.72 13.28
CA THR A 757 17.36 -7.14 13.05
C THR A 757 15.87 -7.26 12.75
N PHE A 758 15.50 -8.07 11.76
CA PHE A 758 14.12 -8.31 11.37
C PHE A 758 13.83 -9.82 11.37
N GLY A 759 13.24 -10.32 12.45
CA GLY A 759 13.00 -11.74 12.68
C GLY A 759 14.29 -12.50 12.98
N PRO A 760 14.71 -13.48 12.14
CA PRO A 760 15.94 -14.24 12.35
C PRO A 760 17.21 -13.38 12.26
N ALA A 761 18.32 -13.82 12.88
CA ALA A 761 19.59 -13.08 12.88
C ALA A 761 20.23 -12.91 11.49
N TYR A 762 19.81 -13.71 10.51
CA TYR A 762 20.25 -13.59 9.11
C TYR A 762 19.39 -12.64 8.28
N GLN A 763 18.51 -11.84 8.91
CA GLN A 763 17.71 -10.82 8.24
C GLN A 763 17.86 -9.47 8.92
N VAL A 764 17.99 -8.42 8.12
CA VAL A 764 18.03 -7.04 8.61
C VAL A 764 17.05 -6.17 7.85
N LYS A 765 16.43 -5.23 8.56
CA LYS A 765 15.66 -4.12 8.02
C LYS A 765 16.58 -2.91 7.94
N ILE A 766 16.72 -2.35 6.74
CA ILE A 766 17.56 -1.20 6.42
C ILE A 766 16.63 -0.06 6.03
N THR A 767 16.67 1.06 6.76
CA THR A 767 15.85 2.25 6.49
C THR A 767 16.75 3.43 6.17
N THR A 768 16.45 4.15 5.08
CA THR A 768 17.21 5.32 4.63
C THR A 768 16.30 6.41 4.07
N ASP A 769 16.67 7.66 4.30
CA ASP A 769 16.05 8.87 3.75
C ASP A 769 16.76 9.38 2.48
N TYR A 770 17.75 8.60 1.97
CA TYR A 770 18.57 8.99 0.84
C TYR A 770 17.72 9.31 -0.40
N LYS A 771 17.81 10.55 -0.88
CA LYS A 771 17.08 11.10 -2.04
C LYS A 771 15.58 10.77 -2.05
N VAL A 772 14.93 10.77 -0.88
CA VAL A 772 13.51 10.41 -0.75
C VAL A 772 12.58 11.37 -1.52
N LYS A 773 13.04 12.63 -1.74
CA LYS A 773 12.29 13.64 -2.52
C LYS A 773 12.39 13.45 -4.03
N GLU A 774 13.32 12.64 -4.50
CA GLU A 774 13.55 12.34 -5.91
C GLU A 774 13.03 10.93 -6.20
N ASP A 775 11.86 10.82 -6.79
CA ASP A 775 11.29 9.53 -7.19
C ASP A 775 11.51 9.31 -8.68
N SER A 776 12.67 8.77 -9.03
CA SER A 776 13.04 8.37 -10.39
C SER A 776 13.63 6.96 -10.39
N GLU A 777 13.43 6.23 -11.48
CA GLU A 777 13.99 4.89 -11.65
C GLU A 777 15.51 4.89 -11.45
N ALA A 778 16.19 5.93 -11.95
CA ALA A 778 17.62 6.09 -11.77
C ALA A 778 18.05 6.18 -10.30
N VAL A 779 17.25 6.83 -9.44
CA VAL A 779 17.52 6.88 -8.00
C VAL A 779 17.25 5.53 -7.34
N LYS A 780 16.22 4.79 -7.76
CA LYS A 780 15.95 3.44 -7.27
C LYS A 780 17.13 2.51 -7.57
N GLU A 781 17.60 2.51 -8.82
CA GLU A 781 18.79 1.74 -9.24
C GLU A 781 20.05 2.14 -8.46
N GLU A 782 20.28 3.45 -8.24
CA GLU A 782 21.41 3.95 -7.45
C GLU A 782 21.35 3.46 -6.00
N VAL A 783 20.18 3.49 -5.36
CA VAL A 783 20.00 3.01 -3.99
C VAL A 783 20.27 1.52 -3.88
N ILE A 784 19.74 0.72 -4.82
CA ILE A 784 19.96 -0.73 -4.87
C ILE A 784 21.43 -1.05 -5.08
N ALA A 785 22.12 -0.33 -5.97
CA ALA A 785 23.56 -0.50 -6.19
C ALA A 785 24.38 -0.21 -4.93
N LYS A 786 24.04 0.86 -4.19
CA LYS A 786 24.67 1.21 -2.91
C LYS A 786 24.38 0.17 -1.81
N LEU A 787 23.14 -0.31 -1.72
CA LEU A 787 22.77 -1.40 -0.80
C LEU A 787 23.57 -2.66 -1.10
N HIS A 788 23.63 -3.06 -2.38
CA HIS A 788 24.43 -4.21 -2.81
C HIS A 788 25.90 -4.04 -2.47
N ALA A 789 26.50 -2.87 -2.80
CA ALA A 789 27.91 -2.58 -2.52
C ALA A 789 28.24 -2.68 -1.02
N GLY A 790 27.38 -2.13 -0.15
CA GLY A 790 27.56 -2.15 1.30
C GLY A 790 27.24 -3.49 1.96
N THR A 791 26.45 -4.36 1.31
CA THR A 791 26.02 -5.63 1.93
C THR A 791 26.68 -6.89 1.33
N LYS A 792 27.24 -6.83 0.13
CA LYS A 792 27.84 -8.00 -0.58
C LYS A 792 28.87 -8.79 0.25
N ASN A 793 29.62 -8.14 1.13
CA ASN A 793 30.63 -8.79 1.95
C ASN A 793 30.06 -9.68 3.07
N PHE A 794 28.78 -9.53 3.39
CA PHE A 794 28.08 -10.31 4.42
C PHE A 794 27.44 -11.58 3.87
N PHE A 795 27.49 -11.82 2.55
CA PHE A 795 27.08 -13.07 1.93
C PHE A 795 28.28 -14.05 1.90
N LYS A 796 27.99 -15.34 2.01
CA LYS A 796 29.02 -16.39 1.82
C LYS A 796 29.55 -16.37 0.39
N ASP A 797 28.66 -16.27 -0.58
CA ASP A 797 29.03 -16.04 -1.98
C ASP A 797 29.10 -14.53 -2.24
N LYS A 798 30.35 -14.02 -2.30
CA LYS A 798 30.60 -12.59 -2.56
C LYS A 798 30.36 -12.17 -4.02
N ASN A 799 30.02 -13.11 -4.90
CA ASN A 799 29.77 -12.86 -6.31
C ASN A 799 28.29 -12.69 -6.64
N ILE A 800 27.44 -12.54 -5.63
CA ILE A 800 26.02 -12.22 -5.87
C ILE A 800 25.92 -10.99 -6.77
N THR A 801 25.21 -11.10 -7.90
CA THR A 801 25.03 -9.98 -8.83
C THR A 801 23.96 -9.02 -8.30
N VAL A 802 23.97 -7.77 -8.78
CA VAL A 802 22.94 -6.77 -8.42
C VAL A 802 21.56 -7.29 -8.77
N GLU A 803 21.39 -7.93 -9.93
CA GLU A 803 20.13 -8.51 -10.37
C GLU A 803 19.60 -9.62 -9.44
N GLN A 804 20.52 -10.48 -8.95
CA GLN A 804 20.17 -11.52 -7.97
C GLN A 804 19.82 -10.93 -6.61
N PHE A 805 20.57 -9.89 -6.19
CA PHE A 805 20.33 -9.18 -4.94
C PHE A 805 19.00 -8.44 -4.92
N GLU A 806 18.62 -7.82 -6.04
CA GLU A 806 17.38 -7.06 -6.21
C GLU A 806 16.15 -7.96 -6.38
N SER A 807 16.34 -9.19 -6.85
CA SER A 807 15.24 -10.06 -7.29
C SER A 807 14.37 -10.58 -6.13
N THR A 808 13.57 -9.69 -5.54
CA THR A 808 12.64 -9.96 -4.42
C THR A 808 11.73 -11.16 -4.66
N MET A 809 11.38 -11.45 -5.91
CA MET A 809 10.42 -12.50 -6.25
C MET A 809 11.07 -13.83 -6.68
N LYS A 810 12.32 -13.81 -7.12
CA LYS A 810 13.02 -14.97 -7.72
C LYS A 810 14.08 -15.57 -6.80
N SER A 811 14.71 -14.74 -5.97
CA SER A 811 15.78 -15.18 -5.07
C SER A 811 15.31 -15.23 -3.61
N PRO A 812 15.63 -16.28 -2.86
CA PRO A 812 15.41 -16.31 -1.41
C PRO A 812 16.41 -15.45 -0.63
N LEU A 813 17.48 -14.96 -1.27
CA LEU A 813 18.55 -14.13 -0.72
C LEU A 813 18.56 -12.75 -1.36
N GLY A 814 19.10 -11.75 -0.67
CA GLY A 814 19.08 -10.36 -1.09
C GLY A 814 17.85 -9.63 -0.57
N ILE A 815 17.30 -8.69 -1.35
CA ILE A 815 16.12 -7.92 -0.99
C ILE A 815 14.86 -8.81 -1.08
N ILE A 816 14.23 -9.09 0.05
CA ILE A 816 13.00 -9.89 0.14
C ILE A 816 11.75 -9.04 0.33
N SER A 817 11.91 -7.76 0.69
CA SER A 817 10.85 -6.78 0.76
C SER A 817 11.43 -5.39 0.58
N SER A 818 10.68 -4.53 -0.10
CA SER A 818 10.99 -3.10 -0.22
C SER A 818 9.73 -2.28 0.00
N GLU A 819 9.89 -1.15 0.65
CA GLU A 819 8.82 -0.19 0.90
C GLU A 819 9.35 1.22 0.73
N ILE A 820 8.61 2.04 -0.01
CA ILE A 820 8.93 3.43 -0.28
C ILE A 820 7.70 4.27 0.09
N VAL A 821 7.90 5.26 0.93
CA VAL A 821 6.85 6.21 1.34
C VAL A 821 7.34 7.62 1.06
N GLY A 822 6.62 8.32 0.21
CA GLY A 822 6.91 9.72 -0.09
C GLY A 822 6.62 10.65 1.12
N PRO A 823 7.30 11.80 1.23
CA PRO A 823 7.12 12.74 2.36
C PRO A 823 5.68 13.21 2.51
N THR A 824 5.01 13.56 1.43
CA THR A 824 3.60 13.99 1.43
C THR A 824 2.65 12.91 1.97
N MET A 825 2.92 11.64 1.62
CA MET A 825 2.15 10.52 2.14
C MET A 825 2.35 10.34 3.64
N ALA A 826 3.57 10.49 4.13
CA ALA A 826 3.89 10.40 5.55
C ALA A 826 3.16 11.48 6.38
N GLU A 827 3.12 12.72 5.90
CA GLU A 827 2.38 13.81 6.55
C GLU A 827 0.87 13.53 6.59
N ASP A 828 0.29 13.02 5.52
CA ASP A 828 -1.13 12.65 5.46
C ASP A 828 -1.46 11.51 6.43
N ILE A 829 -0.59 10.53 6.56
CA ILE A 829 -0.75 9.43 7.52
C ILE A 829 -0.72 9.97 8.95
N GLN A 830 0.23 10.87 9.29
CA GLN A 830 0.29 11.51 10.60
C GLN A 830 -1.01 12.25 10.92
N ARG A 831 -1.47 13.10 9.99
CA ARG A 831 -2.71 13.88 10.16
C ARG A 831 -3.93 12.97 10.34
N SER A 832 -4.05 11.95 9.50
CA SER A 832 -5.14 10.97 9.58
C SER A 832 -5.14 10.20 10.90
N ALA A 833 -3.97 9.84 11.43
CA ALA A 833 -3.82 9.18 12.72
C ALA A 833 -4.36 10.02 13.88
N VAL A 834 -3.97 11.31 13.94
CA VAL A 834 -4.43 12.23 14.98
C VAL A 834 -5.95 12.45 14.88
N ILE A 835 -6.46 12.61 13.67
CA ILE A 835 -7.91 12.77 13.44
C ILE A 835 -8.66 11.51 13.87
N ALA A 836 -8.21 10.31 13.46
CA ALA A 836 -8.86 9.05 13.78
C ALA A 836 -8.96 8.81 15.29
N VAL A 837 -7.87 9.03 16.03
CA VAL A 837 -7.85 8.92 17.50
C VAL A 837 -8.80 9.95 18.13
N SER A 838 -8.74 11.20 17.68
CA SER A 838 -9.59 12.28 18.22
C SER A 838 -11.08 12.02 17.97
N VAL A 839 -11.43 11.62 16.75
CA VAL A 839 -12.83 11.29 16.37
C VAL A 839 -13.32 10.10 17.19
N SER A 840 -12.49 9.06 17.37
CA SER A 840 -12.84 7.89 18.18
C SER A 840 -13.15 8.28 19.62
N LEU A 841 -12.30 9.09 20.25
CA LEU A 841 -12.50 9.57 21.63
C LEU A 841 -13.79 10.39 21.75
N VAL A 842 -14.06 11.27 20.80
CA VAL A 842 -15.29 12.09 20.79
C VAL A 842 -16.53 11.22 20.60
N LEU A 843 -16.51 10.26 19.67
CA LEU A 843 -17.64 9.36 19.43
C LEU A 843 -17.93 8.50 20.68
N ILE A 844 -16.90 7.98 21.34
CA ILE A 844 -17.04 7.22 22.58
C ILE A 844 -17.62 8.11 23.70
N PHE A 845 -17.11 9.34 23.84
CA PHE A 845 -17.65 10.32 24.83
C PHE A 845 -19.15 10.55 24.62
N ILE A 846 -19.54 10.81 23.37
CA ILE A 846 -20.96 11.04 23.01
C ILE A 846 -21.79 9.77 23.30
N TYR A 847 -21.31 8.59 22.86
CA TYR A 847 -22.04 7.35 23.07
C TYR A 847 -22.26 7.05 24.55
N ILE A 848 -21.23 7.15 25.40
CA ILE A 848 -21.33 6.91 26.84
C ILE A 848 -22.24 7.96 27.50
N GLY A 849 -22.08 9.24 27.14
CA GLY A 849 -22.91 10.32 27.67
C GLY A 849 -24.40 10.10 27.40
N LEU A 850 -24.75 9.69 26.19
CA LEU A 850 -26.13 9.36 25.79
C LEU A 850 -26.63 8.08 26.47
N ARG A 851 -25.79 7.03 26.51
CA ARG A 851 -26.16 5.71 27.04
C ARG A 851 -26.44 5.72 28.52
N PHE A 852 -25.63 6.45 29.30
CA PHE A 852 -25.79 6.59 30.75
C PHE A 852 -26.62 7.81 31.14
N ARG A 853 -27.08 8.60 30.17
CA ARG A 853 -27.93 9.82 30.38
C ARG A 853 -27.28 10.86 31.28
N ARG A 854 -25.95 10.86 31.42
CA ARG A 854 -25.16 11.82 32.23
C ARG A 854 -23.79 11.99 31.58
N TRP A 855 -23.46 13.23 31.21
CA TRP A 855 -22.18 13.58 30.58
C TRP A 855 -20.95 13.26 31.42
N GLN A 856 -21.12 13.18 32.78
CA GLN A 856 -20.04 12.86 33.71
C GLN A 856 -19.43 11.46 33.46
N TYR A 857 -20.25 10.47 33.08
CA TYR A 857 -19.74 9.14 32.71
C TYR A 857 -18.94 9.20 31.42
N GLY A 858 -19.40 9.99 30.43
CA GLY A 858 -18.64 10.22 29.19
C GLY A 858 -17.29 10.87 29.46
N LEU A 859 -17.27 11.94 30.26
CA LEU A 859 -16.02 12.63 30.63
C LEU A 859 -15.07 11.73 31.43
N ALA A 860 -15.55 10.92 32.35
CA ALA A 860 -14.74 9.98 33.11
C ALA A 860 -14.13 8.91 32.19
N GLY A 861 -14.93 8.38 31.24
CA GLY A 861 -14.44 7.47 30.22
C GLY A 861 -13.38 8.12 29.32
N LEU A 862 -13.61 9.34 28.84
CA LEU A 862 -12.64 10.08 28.02
C LEU A 862 -11.30 10.28 28.74
N ILE A 863 -11.32 10.69 30.01
CA ILE A 863 -10.09 10.88 30.80
C ILE A 863 -9.36 9.56 30.99
N SER A 864 -10.08 8.46 31.29
CA SER A 864 -9.49 7.13 31.43
C SER A 864 -8.82 6.68 30.14
N LEU A 865 -9.51 6.77 29.01
CA LEU A 865 -8.98 6.37 27.70
C LEU A 865 -7.79 7.22 27.25
N SER A 866 -7.85 8.53 27.50
CA SER A 866 -6.72 9.42 27.19
C SER A 866 -5.50 9.08 28.04
N PHE A 867 -5.70 8.69 29.29
CA PHE A 867 -4.61 8.22 30.16
C PHE A 867 -4.02 6.90 29.64
N ASP A 868 -4.85 5.92 29.26
CA ASP A 868 -4.38 4.63 28.75
C ASP A 868 -3.60 4.80 27.44
N ALA A 869 -4.11 5.64 26.52
CA ALA A 869 -3.40 5.99 25.30
C ALA A 869 -2.05 6.67 25.58
N LEU A 870 -2.03 7.65 26.50
CA LEU A 870 -0.80 8.35 26.91
C LEU A 870 0.25 7.40 27.48
N ILE A 871 -0.17 6.48 28.38
CA ILE A 871 0.76 5.49 28.93
C ILE A 871 1.28 4.55 27.87
N THR A 872 0.43 4.08 26.97
CA THR A 872 0.85 3.20 25.85
C THR A 872 1.89 3.89 24.98
N ILE A 873 1.64 5.13 24.56
CA ILE A 873 2.58 5.93 23.78
C ILE A 873 3.87 6.18 24.58
N GLY A 874 3.75 6.48 25.87
CA GLY A 874 4.88 6.69 26.76
C GLY A 874 5.77 5.45 26.95
N VAL A 875 5.18 4.26 26.95
CA VAL A 875 5.93 2.98 27.00
C VAL A 875 6.76 2.82 25.71
N PHE A 876 6.19 3.10 24.52
CA PHE A 876 6.92 3.07 23.26
C PHE A 876 8.11 4.05 23.27
N SER A 877 7.90 5.28 23.72
CA SER A 877 8.98 6.27 23.87
C SER A 877 10.06 5.82 24.87
N LEU A 878 9.65 5.35 26.06
CA LEU A 878 10.57 5.02 27.16
C LEU A 878 11.47 3.83 26.80
N PHE A 879 10.89 2.77 26.21
CA PHE A 879 11.55 1.49 25.98
C PHE A 879 12.12 1.36 24.55
N SER A 880 11.91 2.33 23.62
CA SER A 880 12.56 2.36 22.32
C SER A 880 14.08 2.22 22.48
N GLY A 881 14.69 1.28 21.76
CA GLY A 881 16.12 0.99 21.81
C GLY A 881 16.63 0.26 23.07
N LEU A 882 15.77 -0.01 24.07
CA LEU A 882 16.11 -0.79 25.27
C LEU A 882 15.72 -2.27 25.13
N LEU A 883 14.67 -2.56 24.36
CA LEU A 883 14.18 -3.91 24.16
C LEU A 883 14.79 -4.55 22.90
N PRO A 884 14.91 -5.88 22.85
CA PRO A 884 15.52 -6.58 21.70
C PRO A 884 14.64 -6.59 20.44
N PHE A 885 13.46 -5.99 20.49
CA PHE A 885 12.52 -5.88 19.37
C PHE A 885 12.21 -4.41 19.07
N ASN A 886 11.76 -4.17 17.83
CA ASN A 886 11.52 -2.83 17.34
C ASN A 886 10.24 -2.22 17.92
N LEU A 887 10.31 -0.99 18.41
CA LEU A 887 9.19 -0.18 18.92
C LEU A 887 8.96 1.07 18.03
N GLU A 888 9.12 0.92 16.71
CA GLU A 888 8.80 1.98 15.77
C GLU A 888 7.31 2.29 15.76
N VAL A 889 7.00 3.58 15.66
CA VAL A 889 5.64 4.06 15.44
C VAL A 889 5.38 4.07 13.93
N ASN A 890 4.58 3.13 13.48
CA ASN A 890 4.14 2.94 12.10
C ASN A 890 2.60 2.95 12.04
N GLN A 891 2.03 2.69 10.87
CA GLN A 891 0.58 2.61 10.74
C GLN A 891 -0.05 1.53 11.63
N ASP A 892 0.59 0.38 11.84
CA ASP A 892 0.10 -0.69 12.73
C ASP A 892 -0.03 -0.22 14.19
N PHE A 893 0.82 0.71 14.62
CA PHE A 893 0.73 1.34 15.94
C PHE A 893 -0.57 2.13 16.12
N ILE A 894 -1.07 2.79 15.07
CA ILE A 894 -2.37 3.49 15.10
C ILE A 894 -3.48 2.48 15.36
N ALA A 895 -3.47 1.35 14.64
CA ALA A 895 -4.43 0.28 14.83
C ALA A 895 -4.38 -0.28 16.26
N ALA A 896 -3.17 -0.45 16.82
CA ALA A 896 -2.98 -0.90 18.18
C ALA A 896 -3.54 0.10 19.22
N ILE A 897 -3.25 1.40 19.09
CA ILE A 897 -3.78 2.44 20.00
C ILE A 897 -5.31 2.49 19.96
N LEU A 898 -5.90 2.52 18.78
CA LEU A 898 -7.37 2.53 18.64
C LEU A 898 -8.00 1.25 19.21
N THR A 899 -7.32 0.13 19.10
CA THR A 899 -7.74 -1.14 19.70
C THR A 899 -7.68 -1.10 21.24
N VAL A 900 -6.58 -0.58 21.80
CA VAL A 900 -6.43 -0.39 23.25
C VAL A 900 -7.55 0.52 23.77
N ILE A 901 -7.82 1.64 23.11
CA ILE A 901 -8.93 2.55 23.45
C ILE A 901 -10.27 1.80 23.42
N GLY A 902 -10.54 1.05 22.34
CA GLY A 902 -11.79 0.30 22.17
C GLY A 902 -11.97 -0.83 23.22
N TYR A 903 -10.88 -1.48 23.63
CA TYR A 903 -10.92 -2.54 24.62
C TYR A 903 -10.99 -1.99 26.06
N SER A 904 -10.20 -0.99 26.40
CA SER A 904 -10.16 -0.38 27.75
C SER A 904 -11.53 0.17 28.17
N ILE A 905 -12.27 0.74 27.20
CA ILE A 905 -13.60 1.26 27.51
C ILE A 905 -14.60 0.17 27.89
N ASN A 906 -14.43 -1.07 27.42
CA ASN A 906 -15.31 -2.19 27.76
C ASN A 906 -15.35 -2.43 29.27
N ASP A 907 -14.19 -2.50 29.92
CA ASP A 907 -14.10 -2.65 31.37
C ASP A 907 -14.70 -1.44 32.12
N THR A 908 -14.41 -0.24 31.64
CA THR A 908 -14.96 1.00 32.22
C THR A 908 -16.50 1.02 32.15
N VAL A 909 -17.09 0.62 31.02
CA VAL A 909 -18.55 0.54 30.83
C VAL A 909 -19.19 -0.48 31.78
N ILE A 910 -18.53 -1.63 31.99
CA ILE A 910 -19.00 -2.66 32.94
C ILE A 910 -19.06 -2.11 34.37
N VAL A 911 -18.03 -1.39 34.80
CA VAL A 911 -18.01 -0.74 36.13
C VAL A 911 -19.15 0.31 36.18
N PHE A 912 -19.33 1.13 35.17
CA PHE A 912 -20.40 2.14 35.12
C PHE A 912 -21.79 1.50 35.15
N ASP A 913 -21.99 0.39 34.45
CA ASP A 913 -23.26 -0.35 34.49
C ASP A 913 -23.55 -0.90 35.90
N ARG A 914 -22.52 -1.43 36.60
CA ARG A 914 -22.64 -1.90 37.96
C ARG A 914 -22.91 -0.76 38.95
N VAL A 915 -22.26 0.40 38.75
CA VAL A 915 -22.54 1.60 39.56
C VAL A 915 -24.01 2.04 39.37
N ARG A 916 -24.52 2.02 38.13
CA ARG A 916 -25.91 2.35 37.84
C ARG A 916 -26.91 1.39 38.49
N GLU A 917 -26.62 0.07 38.47
CA GLU A 917 -27.41 -0.99 39.10
C GLU A 917 -27.43 -0.79 40.61
N ASN A 918 -26.26 -0.61 41.23
CA ASN A 918 -26.13 -0.46 42.69
C ASN A 918 -26.73 0.86 43.19
N LEU A 919 -26.68 1.96 42.43
CA LEU A 919 -27.38 3.20 42.74
C LEU A 919 -28.91 3.03 42.83
N GLN A 920 -29.49 2.13 42.05
CA GLN A 920 -30.91 1.83 42.11
C GLN A 920 -31.28 0.94 43.29
N SER A 921 -30.41 0.00 43.68
CA SER A 921 -30.65 -0.97 44.73
C SER A 921 -30.28 -0.45 46.12
N MET A 922 -29.27 0.43 46.23
CA MET A 922 -28.70 0.95 47.49
C MET A 922 -28.97 2.43 47.73
N GLN A 923 -30.22 2.85 47.54
CA GLN A 923 -30.64 4.29 47.58
C GLN A 923 -30.31 5.00 48.91
N LYS A 924 -30.07 4.27 49.98
CA LYS A 924 -29.79 4.84 51.30
C LYS A 924 -28.29 4.95 51.63
N GLU A 925 -27.43 4.37 50.81
CA GLU A 925 -25.99 4.38 51.06
C GLU A 925 -25.30 5.62 50.45
N LYS A 926 -24.13 5.99 50.96
CA LYS A 926 -23.36 7.10 50.41
C LYS A 926 -22.81 6.71 49.02
N LEU A 927 -22.77 7.66 48.10
CA LEU A 927 -22.23 7.44 46.74
C LEU A 927 -20.83 6.78 46.74
N VAL A 928 -19.98 7.18 47.69
CA VAL A 928 -18.62 6.62 47.86
C VAL A 928 -18.66 5.11 48.11
N ASP A 929 -19.57 4.66 48.99
CA ASP A 929 -19.71 3.26 49.39
C ASP A 929 -20.31 2.44 48.23
N VAL A 930 -21.29 3.02 47.53
CA VAL A 930 -21.88 2.40 46.34
C VAL A 930 -20.84 2.21 45.21
N VAL A 931 -20.01 3.23 44.91
CA VAL A 931 -18.96 3.14 43.91
C VAL A 931 -17.89 2.12 44.32
N ASN A 932 -17.45 2.16 45.58
CA ASN A 932 -16.45 1.20 46.07
C ASN A 932 -16.95 -0.25 45.98
N ARG A 933 -18.19 -0.51 46.33
CA ARG A 933 -18.81 -1.81 46.23
C ARG A 933 -18.94 -2.25 44.76
N SER A 934 -19.33 -1.34 43.88
CA SER A 934 -19.45 -1.63 42.42
C SER A 934 -18.12 -2.05 41.82
N ILE A 935 -17.01 -1.37 42.15
CA ILE A 935 -15.67 -1.75 41.71
C ILE A 935 -15.27 -3.12 42.31
N THR A 936 -15.57 -3.35 43.59
CA THR A 936 -15.27 -4.64 44.25
C THR A 936 -16.03 -5.80 43.61
N ASP A 937 -17.30 -5.60 43.27
CA ASP A 937 -18.16 -6.61 42.65
C ASP A 937 -17.68 -6.97 41.20
N THR A 938 -17.01 -6.05 40.51
CA THR A 938 -16.56 -6.25 39.13
C THR A 938 -15.13 -6.72 38.99
N ILE A 939 -14.31 -6.69 40.06
CA ILE A 939 -12.86 -6.94 40.01
C ILE A 939 -12.51 -8.35 39.53
N SER A 940 -13.24 -9.38 40.01
CA SER A 940 -13.02 -10.77 39.57
C SER A 940 -13.26 -10.92 38.07
N ARG A 941 -14.26 -10.22 37.56
CA ARG A 941 -14.55 -10.19 36.14
C ARG A 941 -13.44 -9.49 35.34
N SER A 942 -13.08 -8.25 35.72
CA SER A 942 -12.05 -7.48 35.01
C SER A 942 -10.70 -8.18 34.98
N ILE A 943 -10.31 -8.87 36.08
CA ILE A 943 -9.08 -9.67 36.08
C ILE A 943 -9.18 -10.86 35.12
N ASN A 944 -10.32 -11.58 35.10
CA ASN A 944 -10.50 -12.71 34.21
C ASN A 944 -10.53 -12.28 32.73
N THR A 945 -11.20 -11.16 32.40
CA THR A 945 -11.24 -10.61 31.04
C THR A 945 -9.86 -10.13 30.59
N THR A 946 -9.14 -9.40 31.45
CA THR A 946 -7.77 -8.95 31.16
C THR A 946 -6.82 -10.14 30.98
N LEU A 947 -6.94 -11.19 31.79
CA LEU A 947 -6.10 -12.37 31.69
C LEU A 947 -6.35 -13.19 30.41
N THR A 948 -7.61 -13.31 29.98
CA THR A 948 -7.94 -13.97 28.69
C THR A 948 -7.40 -13.19 27.47
N THR A 949 -7.33 -11.88 27.57
CA THR A 949 -6.77 -11.02 26.50
C THR A 949 -5.23 -11.00 26.53
N PHE A 950 -4.65 -11.07 27.72
CA PHE A 950 -3.19 -11.15 27.89
C PHE A 950 -2.60 -12.46 27.34
N ILE A 951 -3.33 -13.57 27.46
CA ILE A 951 -2.97 -14.87 26.86
C ILE A 951 -3.05 -14.79 25.34
#